data_81fe2a1dd05a56af0ac6026317c395e9
#
_entry.id   81fe2a1dd05a56af0ac6026317c395e9
#
_cell.length_a   1.000
_cell.length_b   1.000
_cell.length_c   1.000
_cell.angle_alpha   90.00
_cell.angle_beta   90.00
_cell.angle_gamma   90.00
#
_symmetry.space_group_name_H-M   'P 1'
#
loop_
_entity.id
_entity.type
_entity.pdbx_description
1 polymer ?
#
loop_
_entity_poly.entity_id
_entity_poly.type
_entity_poly.pdbx_seq_one_letter_code
_entity_poly.pdbx_strand_id
1 'polypeptide(L)'
;MDQYREKFQGLLRELFQFDCADLDFGIYRIMNYKRDVIEKFISTDLPKAIADELDRGVLADQSQAAKELVEVAKQITESLGKDALDADGRLAEAYHSTPLGKKYLDLKGKAAGGRGRQALEATIFNHLHTFFSRYYQDGDFISKRRYSKRQRYAIPYNGEEVYLHWANHDQYYVKTAENFHDYSFTSRGVTVHFKIKAANVEQNNVKGDTRFFIPRVKEIDWDDKASQLVIPFEYRPLTDQEAVTYGTKNQQDKIIADAVDSIPKRLKKADKALLAVAVERHKNSDGQPVSFLEHHLRQYTRRNTSDFFIHKDLKGFLCGELDFYLKNEVLNLDEMETAGEDRSEGWFQVMRVIKAVGSRIIDFLEQIESFQKMLWEKRKFITETQYCITVGTIDGSFYPEIADCDAQWAEWKDLFHIDEEQSDLFSNGKSKKDRRIAFLKAHPTLVLDTKCLSQALTDRLLGSFEALDAVLDGVLIHSENFQALTMLLDSLRGKVECVYIDPPYNTGDSEILYKNEYLRSSWLSLMQNRLAVAMRLLTDDPVVFIAIDDFEMVDLAELIDKHFPFLRREMIIVNHHPQGGKAKVLANTHEYMLACVRQDSDRTLSGRMSKDGVELRPFKRSGTAESNFRYGXXXX
;
A
#
# COMPACT_ATOMS: atom_id res chain seq x y z
N MET A 1 10.22 24.70 24.89
CA MET A 1 8.84 24.75 24.34
C MET A 1 8.85 24.51 22.82
N ASP A 2 9.67 25.20 22.11
CA ASP A 2 9.76 25.11 20.63
C ASP A 2 10.08 23.70 20.13
N GLN A 3 10.91 22.93 20.87
CA GLN A 3 11.31 21.58 20.46
C GLN A 3 10.13 20.60 20.32
N TYR A 4 9.20 20.58 21.26
CA TYR A 4 8.02 19.68 21.18
C TYR A 4 7.07 20.10 20.07
N ARG A 5 6.87 21.41 19.94
CA ARG A 5 6.06 22.01 18.87
C ARG A 5 6.67 21.68 17.49
N GLU A 6 7.99 21.90 17.32
CA GLU A 6 8.71 21.60 16.08
C GLU A 6 8.64 20.11 15.71
N LYS A 7 8.85 19.22 16.70
CA LYS A 7 8.73 17.77 16.48
C LYS A 7 7.33 17.39 16.00
N PHE A 8 6.31 17.95 16.64
CA PHE A 8 4.93 17.65 16.28
C PHE A 8 4.59 18.21 14.90
N GLN A 9 5.01 19.43 14.59
CA GLN A 9 4.82 20.01 13.26
C GLN A 9 5.56 19.22 12.17
N GLY A 10 6.75 18.70 12.50
CA GLY A 10 7.50 17.79 11.62
C GLY A 10 6.71 16.53 11.31
N LEU A 11 6.19 15.88 12.34
CA LEU A 11 5.32 14.70 12.19
C LEU A 11 4.08 15.00 11.33
N LEU A 12 3.44 16.15 11.55
CA LEU A 12 2.27 16.54 10.75
C LEU A 12 2.64 16.74 9.27
N ARG A 13 3.82 17.31 8.98
CA ARG A 13 4.27 17.44 7.58
C ARG A 13 4.48 16.06 6.94
N GLU A 14 5.00 15.09 7.69
CA GLU A 14 5.10 13.69 7.21
C GLU A 14 3.69 13.09 6.99
N LEU A 15 2.79 13.24 7.97
CA LEU A 15 1.41 12.75 7.88
C LEU A 15 0.68 13.31 6.67
N PHE A 16 0.92 14.60 6.36
CA PHE A 16 0.34 15.27 5.19
C PHE A 16 1.21 15.14 3.94
N GLN A 17 2.22 14.26 3.99
CA GLN A 17 3.07 13.87 2.85
C GLN A 17 3.69 15.07 2.11
N PHE A 18 4.19 16.06 2.86
CA PHE A 18 4.84 17.25 2.30
C PHE A 18 6.08 16.91 1.47
N ASP A 19 6.71 15.78 1.73
CA ASP A 19 7.91 15.34 1.01
C ASP A 19 7.60 14.76 -0.38
N CYS A 20 6.32 14.68 -0.76
CA CYS A 20 5.87 14.17 -2.06
C CYS A 20 5.49 15.29 -3.04
N ALA A 21 6.10 16.47 -2.89
CA ALA A 21 5.81 17.65 -3.71
C ALA A 21 6.10 17.46 -5.21
N ASP A 22 7.00 16.56 -5.52
CA ASP A 22 7.39 16.20 -6.90
C ASP A 22 6.38 15.29 -7.61
N LEU A 23 5.42 14.73 -6.87
CA LEU A 23 4.40 13.86 -7.45
C LEU A 23 3.22 14.70 -7.95
N ASP A 24 3.00 14.72 -9.26
CA ASP A 24 1.93 15.50 -9.90
C ASP A 24 0.84 14.59 -10.47
N PHE A 25 0.30 13.70 -9.64
CA PHE A 25 -0.81 12.83 -10.03
C PHE A 25 -1.72 12.54 -8.84
N GLY A 26 -2.95 12.22 -9.10
CA GLY A 26 -3.92 11.80 -8.10
C GLY A 26 -4.05 12.77 -6.94
N ILE A 27 -4.00 12.23 -5.73
CA ILE A 27 -4.12 13.00 -4.47
C ILE A 27 -2.94 13.98 -4.29
N TYR A 28 -1.73 13.60 -4.73
CA TYR A 28 -0.55 14.43 -4.56
C TYR A 28 -0.70 15.77 -5.30
N ARG A 29 -1.30 15.78 -6.47
CA ARG A 29 -1.60 16.99 -7.23
C ARG A 29 -2.50 17.95 -6.43
N ILE A 30 -3.53 17.42 -5.77
CA ILE A 30 -4.45 18.19 -4.93
C ILE A 30 -3.72 18.70 -3.68
N MET A 31 -2.93 17.85 -3.04
CA MET A 31 -2.14 18.23 -1.87
C MET A 31 -1.12 19.30 -2.20
N ASN A 32 -0.46 19.20 -3.35
CA ASN A 32 0.46 20.24 -3.83
C ASN A 32 -0.27 21.55 -4.10
N TYR A 33 -1.46 21.50 -4.69
CA TYR A 33 -2.30 22.69 -4.91
C TYR A 33 -2.75 23.33 -3.59
N LYS A 34 -3.00 22.52 -2.55
CA LYS A 34 -3.44 22.97 -1.23
C LYS A 34 -2.29 23.15 -0.22
N ARG A 35 -1.05 23.04 -0.68
CA ARG A 35 0.14 23.04 0.18
C ARG A 35 0.19 24.24 1.13
N ASP A 36 -0.08 25.43 0.64
CA ASP A 36 -0.06 26.65 1.45
C ASP A 36 -1.14 26.64 2.55
N VAL A 37 -2.31 26.08 2.25
CA VAL A 37 -3.42 25.93 3.20
C VAL A 37 -3.03 24.93 4.31
N ILE A 38 -2.43 23.82 3.93
CA ILE A 38 -1.97 22.78 4.86
C ILE A 38 -0.85 23.32 5.74
N GLU A 39 0.13 24.01 5.16
CA GLU A 39 1.24 24.61 5.91
C GLU A 39 0.72 25.70 6.88
N LYS A 40 -0.23 26.52 6.46
CA LYS A 40 -0.89 27.49 7.33
C LYS A 40 -1.60 26.80 8.50
N PHE A 41 -2.30 25.71 8.21
CA PHE A 41 -2.97 24.91 9.25
C PHE A 41 -1.95 24.40 10.29
N ILE A 42 -0.84 23.80 9.84
CA ILE A 42 0.20 23.25 10.71
C ILE A 42 0.92 24.36 11.50
N SER A 43 1.33 25.43 10.81
CA SER A 43 2.22 26.44 11.41
C SER A 43 1.49 27.50 12.23
N THR A 44 0.23 27.79 11.91
CA THR A 44 -0.52 28.91 12.47
C THR A 44 -1.84 28.51 13.13
N ASP A 45 -2.73 27.85 12.39
CA ASP A 45 -4.10 27.62 12.85
C ASP A 45 -4.15 26.60 14.00
N LEU A 46 -3.34 25.55 13.95
CA LEU A 46 -3.29 24.51 14.96
C LEU A 46 -2.68 25.01 16.28
N PRO A 47 -1.51 25.69 16.28
CA PRO A 47 -0.99 26.30 17.52
C PRO A 47 -1.95 27.31 18.12
N LYS A 48 -2.61 28.11 17.31
CA LYS A 48 -3.63 29.05 17.76
C LYS A 48 -4.82 28.32 18.41
N ALA A 49 -5.30 27.24 17.78
CA ALA A 49 -6.40 26.44 18.32
C ALA A 49 -6.05 25.84 19.69
N ILE A 50 -4.79 25.38 19.86
CA ILE A 50 -4.31 24.87 21.16
C ILE A 50 -4.31 26.00 22.20
N ALA A 51 -3.79 27.18 21.82
CA ALA A 51 -3.76 28.34 22.70
C ALA A 51 -5.17 28.78 23.11
N ASP A 52 -6.10 28.88 22.15
CA ASP A 52 -7.49 29.27 22.38
C ASP A 52 -8.22 28.27 23.32
N GLU A 53 -7.99 26.96 23.14
CA GLU A 53 -8.60 25.93 24.01
C GLU A 53 -8.01 25.96 25.42
N LEU A 54 -6.70 26.20 25.55
CA LEU A 54 -6.06 26.38 26.85
C LEU A 54 -6.59 27.64 27.55
N ASP A 55 -6.74 28.75 26.82
CA ASP A 55 -7.25 30.01 27.38
C ASP A 55 -8.69 29.86 27.86
N ARG A 56 -9.54 29.13 27.15
CA ARG A 56 -10.92 28.82 27.59
C ARG A 56 -10.91 28.05 28.91
N GLY A 57 -10.06 27.04 29.02
CA GLY A 57 -9.90 26.25 30.23
C GLY A 57 -9.40 27.12 31.40
N VAL A 58 -8.32 27.85 31.17
CA VAL A 58 -7.71 28.73 32.16
C VAL A 58 -8.71 29.82 32.63
N LEU A 59 -9.43 30.45 31.72
CA LEU A 59 -10.44 31.44 32.04
C LEU A 59 -11.61 30.89 32.85
N ALA A 60 -12.03 29.65 32.55
CA ALA A 60 -13.08 28.96 33.29
C ALA A 60 -12.62 28.65 34.73
N ASP A 61 -11.41 28.10 34.86
CA ASP A 61 -10.80 27.77 36.15
C ASP A 61 -10.55 29.03 36.99
N GLN A 62 -10.05 30.10 36.35
CA GLN A 62 -9.85 31.40 37.00
C GLN A 62 -11.19 31.98 37.53
N SER A 63 -12.24 31.90 36.69
CA SER A 63 -13.58 32.39 37.07
C SER A 63 -14.15 31.60 38.24
N GLN A 64 -13.99 30.28 38.22
CA GLN A 64 -14.44 29.40 39.31
C GLN A 64 -13.61 29.66 40.57
N ALA A 65 -12.29 29.70 40.47
CA ALA A 65 -11.39 29.98 41.58
C ALA A 65 -11.68 31.36 42.20
N ALA A 66 -11.99 32.37 41.38
CA ALA A 66 -12.34 33.73 41.83
C ALA A 66 -13.64 33.71 42.65
N LYS A 67 -14.66 32.95 42.23
CA LYS A 67 -15.92 32.80 42.99
C LYS A 67 -15.68 32.12 44.32
N GLU A 68 -14.93 31.02 44.30
CA GLU A 68 -14.60 30.29 45.54
C GLU A 68 -13.70 31.09 46.47
N LEU A 69 -12.79 31.91 45.90
CA LEU A 69 -11.95 32.82 46.69
C LEU A 69 -12.78 33.82 47.48
N VAL A 70 -13.83 34.35 46.87
CA VAL A 70 -14.76 35.27 47.56
C VAL A 70 -15.46 34.57 48.70
N GLU A 71 -15.93 33.33 48.48
CA GLU A 71 -16.62 32.55 49.50
C GLU A 71 -15.69 32.16 50.67
N VAL A 72 -14.43 31.75 50.32
CA VAL A 72 -13.43 31.39 51.36
C VAL A 72 -12.96 32.67 52.09
N ALA A 73 -12.84 33.83 51.41
CA ALA A 73 -12.53 35.12 52.03
C ALA A 73 -13.59 35.49 53.09
N LYS A 74 -14.87 35.25 52.76
CA LYS A 74 -15.98 35.48 53.65
C LYS A 74 -15.88 34.55 54.90
N GLN A 75 -15.61 33.25 54.65
CA GLN A 75 -15.42 32.27 55.75
C GLN A 75 -14.23 32.66 56.64
N ILE A 76 -13.13 33.15 56.08
CA ILE A 76 -11.96 33.61 56.84
C ILE A 76 -12.37 34.80 57.74
N THR A 77 -13.08 35.76 57.16
CA THR A 77 -13.53 36.95 57.91
C THR A 77 -14.49 36.57 59.06
N GLU A 78 -15.38 35.62 58.80
CA GLU A 78 -16.35 35.12 59.79
C GLU A 78 -15.70 34.26 60.90
N SER A 79 -14.70 33.41 60.55
CA SER A 79 -14.10 32.44 61.46
C SER A 79 -12.84 32.94 62.16
N LEU A 80 -12.06 33.80 61.52
CA LEU A 80 -10.74 34.24 61.99
C LEU A 80 -10.69 35.76 62.34
N GLY A 81 -11.79 36.47 62.06
CA GLY A 81 -11.90 37.90 62.36
C GLY A 81 -11.63 38.82 61.17
N LYS A 82 -12.09 40.07 61.24
CA LYS A 82 -11.99 41.05 60.14
C LYS A 82 -10.55 41.45 59.83
N ASP A 83 -9.63 41.29 60.77
CA ASP A 83 -8.22 41.67 60.62
C ASP A 83 -7.39 40.53 59.98
N ALA A 84 -8.00 39.38 59.68
CA ALA A 84 -7.32 38.25 59.02
C ALA A 84 -6.96 38.56 57.57
N LEU A 85 -7.74 39.40 56.86
CA LEU A 85 -7.48 39.86 55.48
C LEU A 85 -7.34 41.39 55.46
N ASP A 86 -6.29 41.91 54.83
CA ASP A 86 -6.13 43.35 54.65
C ASP A 86 -7.02 43.90 53.50
N ALA A 87 -6.99 45.23 53.29
CA ALA A 87 -7.78 45.90 52.25
C ALA A 87 -7.43 45.42 50.82
N ASP A 88 -6.24 44.89 50.62
CA ASP A 88 -5.77 44.34 49.34
C ASP A 88 -6.02 42.81 49.22
N GLY A 89 -6.71 42.22 50.17
CA GLY A 89 -6.99 40.78 50.19
C GLY A 89 -5.75 39.95 50.48
N ARG A 90 -4.78 40.47 51.24
CA ARG A 90 -3.62 39.67 51.68
C ARG A 90 -3.95 39.03 53.04
N LEU A 91 -3.74 37.74 53.14
CA LEU A 91 -3.93 36.97 54.37
C LEU A 91 -2.77 37.24 55.32
N ALA A 92 -3.05 37.53 56.56
CA ALA A 92 -2.04 37.75 57.62
C ALA A 92 -1.22 36.44 57.81
N GLU A 93 0.11 36.59 57.98
CA GLU A 93 1.06 35.45 58.06
C GLU A 93 0.69 34.41 59.12
N ALA A 94 0.12 34.87 60.22
CA ALA A 94 -0.33 33.99 61.32
C ALA A 94 -1.32 32.92 60.88
N TYR A 95 -2.06 33.16 59.78
CA TYR A 95 -3.09 32.24 59.29
C TYR A 95 -2.68 31.41 58.08
N HIS A 96 -1.48 31.61 57.53
CA HIS A 96 -0.99 30.87 56.32
C HIS A 96 -0.97 29.37 56.51
N SER A 97 -0.73 28.90 57.75
CA SER A 97 -0.66 27.45 58.05
C SER A 97 -2.02 26.80 58.32
N THR A 98 -3.08 27.60 58.49
CA THR A 98 -4.42 27.08 58.76
C THR A 98 -5.02 26.43 57.52
N PRO A 99 -5.94 25.46 57.67
CA PRO A 99 -6.61 24.85 56.49
C PRO A 99 -7.32 25.88 55.60
N LEU A 100 -8.03 26.83 56.17
CA LEU A 100 -8.69 27.92 55.42
C LEU A 100 -7.68 28.86 54.77
N GLY A 101 -6.58 29.17 55.46
CA GLY A 101 -5.50 30.02 54.92
C GLY A 101 -4.79 29.39 53.74
N LYS A 102 -4.45 28.11 53.85
CA LYS A 102 -3.87 27.34 52.74
C LYS A 102 -4.79 27.31 51.52
N LYS A 103 -6.07 27.03 51.72
CA LYS A 103 -7.10 27.04 50.68
C LYS A 103 -7.22 28.42 50.01
N TYR A 104 -7.24 29.50 50.81
CA TYR A 104 -7.30 30.87 50.30
C TYR A 104 -6.10 31.20 49.43
N LEU A 105 -4.87 30.90 49.88
CA LEU A 105 -3.64 31.20 49.16
C LEU A 105 -3.57 30.41 47.85
N ASP A 106 -4.02 29.14 47.87
CA ASP A 106 -4.11 28.30 46.67
C ASP A 106 -5.10 28.87 45.65
N LEU A 107 -6.31 29.23 46.07
CA LEU A 107 -7.35 29.85 45.23
C LEU A 107 -6.89 31.20 44.70
N LYS A 108 -6.18 31.98 45.49
CA LYS A 108 -5.62 33.28 45.05
C LYS A 108 -4.56 33.10 43.96
N GLY A 109 -3.73 32.06 44.11
CA GLY A 109 -2.77 31.65 43.09
C GLY A 109 -3.43 31.24 41.76
N LYS A 110 -4.48 30.43 41.87
CA LYS A 110 -5.27 29.95 40.71
C LYS A 110 -6.00 31.13 40.01
N ALA A 111 -6.65 31.99 40.81
CA ALA A 111 -7.36 33.16 40.28
C ALA A 111 -6.42 34.15 39.56
N ALA A 112 -5.14 34.26 39.98
CA ALA A 112 -4.13 35.09 39.36
C ALA A 112 -3.59 34.55 38.04
N GLY A 113 -3.95 33.34 37.66
CA GLY A 113 -3.63 32.73 36.36
C GLY A 113 -2.15 32.51 36.10
N GLY A 114 -1.69 31.40 36.47
CA GLY A 114 -0.38 31.46 36.29
C GLY A 114 0.60 30.38 35.99
N ARG A 115 0.97 29.62 36.94
CA ARG A 115 2.13 28.74 36.77
C ARG A 115 1.74 27.46 36.04
N GLY A 116 2.05 27.37 34.78
CA GLY A 116 1.95 26.09 34.13
C GLY A 116 1.46 26.06 32.69
N ARG A 117 0.98 27.17 32.13
CA ARG A 117 0.50 27.22 30.74
C ARG A 117 1.53 26.64 29.75
N GLN A 118 2.80 27.07 29.88
CA GLN A 118 3.87 26.58 29.01
C GLN A 118 4.14 25.09 29.21
N ALA A 119 4.05 24.61 30.46
CA ALA A 119 4.21 23.18 30.77
C ALA A 119 3.03 22.36 30.23
N LEU A 120 1.80 22.88 30.35
CA LEU A 120 0.60 22.23 29.79
C LEU A 120 0.68 22.17 28.28
N GLU A 121 1.07 23.26 27.62
CA GLU A 121 1.24 23.31 26.16
C GLU A 121 2.28 22.28 25.68
N ALA A 122 3.44 22.20 26.33
CA ALA A 122 4.47 21.21 26.01
C ALA A 122 3.94 19.77 26.20
N THR A 123 3.19 19.53 27.28
CA THR A 123 2.56 18.23 27.56
C THR A 123 1.57 17.85 26.46
N ILE A 124 0.74 18.79 26.03
CA ILE A 124 -0.25 18.57 24.94
C ILE A 124 0.47 18.22 23.63
N PHE A 125 1.48 19.00 23.23
CA PHE A 125 2.25 18.70 22.02
C PHE A 125 2.91 17.33 22.08
N ASN A 126 3.47 16.96 23.22
CA ASN A 126 4.11 15.67 23.42
C ASN A 126 3.09 14.51 23.31
N HIS A 127 1.90 14.66 23.92
CA HIS A 127 0.85 13.63 23.83
C HIS A 127 0.33 13.49 22.38
N LEU A 128 0.09 14.60 21.68
CA LEU A 128 -0.36 14.58 20.29
C LEU A 128 0.71 13.91 19.40
N HIS A 129 1.97 14.29 19.58
CA HIS A 129 3.09 13.65 18.85
C HIS A 129 3.14 12.15 19.13
N THR A 130 3.11 11.76 20.41
CA THR A 130 3.15 10.35 20.83
C THR A 130 1.98 9.56 20.27
N PHE A 131 0.78 10.15 20.27
CA PHE A 131 -0.42 9.50 19.75
C PHE A 131 -0.28 9.25 18.24
N PHE A 132 -0.07 10.28 17.43
CA PHE A 132 -0.04 10.14 15.99
C PHE A 132 1.14 9.30 15.49
N SER A 133 2.34 9.46 16.09
CA SER A 133 3.51 8.64 15.72
C SER A 133 3.33 7.14 16.03
N ARG A 134 2.42 6.80 16.95
CA ARG A 134 2.13 5.40 17.29
C ARG A 134 1.42 4.66 16.15
N TYR A 135 0.58 5.35 15.39
CA TYR A 135 -0.27 4.75 14.36
C TYR A 135 0.17 5.06 12.94
N TYR A 136 1.29 5.76 12.78
CA TYR A 136 1.80 6.16 11.48
C TYR A 136 3.23 5.64 11.29
N GLN A 137 3.49 5.01 10.18
CA GLN A 137 4.82 4.54 9.81
C GLN A 137 4.98 4.52 8.30
N ASP A 138 6.04 5.19 7.82
CA ASP A 138 6.51 5.07 6.43
C ASP A 138 5.48 5.46 5.35
N GLY A 139 4.57 6.37 5.67
CA GLY A 139 3.59 6.87 4.73
C GLY A 139 2.18 6.33 4.94
N ASP A 140 2.01 5.32 5.81
CA ASP A 140 0.71 4.68 6.02
C ASP A 140 0.28 4.69 7.48
N PHE A 141 -1.04 4.69 7.69
CA PHE A 141 -1.63 4.45 9.00
C PHE A 141 -1.71 2.95 9.22
N ILE A 142 -1.11 2.48 10.31
CA ILE A 142 -1.07 1.07 10.65
C ILE A 142 -1.75 0.81 11.99
N SER A 143 -2.57 -0.23 12.00
CA SER A 143 -3.23 -0.73 13.20
C SER A 143 -2.23 -1.52 14.04
N LYS A 144 -1.35 -0.82 14.75
CA LYS A 144 -0.42 -1.48 15.68
C LYS A 144 -1.20 -2.05 16.86
N ARG A 145 -0.73 -3.17 17.39
CA ARG A 145 -1.32 -3.77 18.59
C ARG A 145 -1.32 -2.74 19.71
N ARG A 146 -2.46 -2.57 20.34
CA ARG A 146 -2.61 -1.66 21.47
C ARG A 146 -1.86 -2.20 22.67
N TYR A 147 -0.78 -1.53 23.05
CA TYR A 147 -0.12 -1.77 24.33
C TYR A 147 -0.21 -0.49 25.12
N SER A 148 -0.95 -0.52 26.23
CA SER A 148 -0.69 0.46 27.26
C SER A 148 0.63 0.04 27.95
N LYS A 149 1.33 0.95 28.56
CA LYS A 149 2.56 0.65 29.29
C LYS A 149 2.32 -0.38 30.43
N ARG A 150 1.09 -0.53 30.88
CA ARG A 150 0.71 -1.32 32.04
C ARG A 150 -0.18 -2.53 31.74
N GLN A 151 -0.94 -2.52 30.64
CA GLN A 151 -1.88 -3.60 30.34
C GLN A 151 -1.82 -4.06 28.90
N ARG A 152 -1.86 -5.36 28.70
CA ARG A 152 -2.02 -5.94 27.37
C ARG A 152 -3.46 -5.71 26.88
N TYR A 153 -3.61 -5.28 25.65
CA TYR A 153 -4.91 -5.12 25.04
C TYR A 153 -5.61 -6.48 24.91
N ALA A 154 -6.79 -6.58 25.44
CA ALA A 154 -7.66 -7.75 25.28
C ALA A 154 -8.78 -7.40 24.30
N ILE A 155 -8.87 -8.13 23.21
CA ILE A 155 -10.03 -8.04 22.30
C ILE A 155 -11.20 -8.70 23.05
N PRO A 156 -12.32 -8.02 23.25
CA PRO A 156 -13.48 -8.67 23.84
C PRO A 156 -13.88 -9.90 23.01
N TYR A 157 -13.95 -11.04 23.65
CA TYR A 157 -14.26 -12.32 23.01
C TYR A 157 -15.51 -12.90 23.69
N ASN A 158 -16.52 -13.18 22.88
CA ASN A 158 -17.79 -13.71 23.38
C ASN A 158 -17.73 -15.21 23.75
N GLY A 159 -16.61 -15.87 23.43
CA GLY A 159 -16.41 -17.29 23.74
C GLY A 159 -16.93 -18.25 22.68
N GLU A 160 -17.58 -17.76 21.65
CA GLU A 160 -18.28 -18.61 20.67
C GLU A 160 -17.66 -18.61 19.28
N GLU A 161 -17.07 -17.48 18.83
CA GLU A 161 -16.56 -17.33 17.47
C GLU A 161 -15.08 -16.94 17.47
N VAL A 162 -14.31 -17.56 16.62
CA VAL A 162 -12.93 -17.19 16.35
C VAL A 162 -12.91 -16.22 15.16
N TYR A 163 -12.32 -15.05 15.33
CA TYR A 163 -12.17 -14.06 14.28
C TYR A 163 -10.74 -14.06 13.75
N LEU A 164 -10.60 -14.20 12.44
CA LEU A 164 -9.33 -13.94 11.79
C LEU A 164 -9.11 -12.43 11.75
N HIS A 165 -8.05 -11.95 12.39
CA HIS A 165 -7.72 -10.53 12.45
C HIS A 165 -6.24 -10.31 12.08
N TRP A 166 -6.00 -9.31 11.23
CA TRP A 166 -4.65 -8.92 10.82
C TRP A 166 -4.54 -7.39 10.83
N ALA A 167 -3.30 -6.87 10.83
CA ALA A 167 -3.01 -5.45 11.07
C ALA A 167 -3.67 -4.51 10.04
N ASN A 168 -3.81 -4.95 8.79
CA ASN A 168 -4.35 -4.13 7.69
C ASN A 168 -5.77 -4.56 7.28
N HIS A 169 -6.52 -5.19 8.18
CA HIS A 169 -7.88 -5.71 7.93
C HIS A 169 -8.83 -4.62 7.40
N ASP A 170 -8.77 -3.43 7.99
CA ASP A 170 -9.66 -2.32 7.67
C ASP A 170 -9.08 -1.39 6.58
N GLN A 171 -8.18 -1.91 5.75
CA GLN A 171 -7.51 -1.14 4.71
C GLN A 171 -7.63 -1.81 3.33
N TYR A 172 -7.66 -0.98 2.29
CA TYR A 172 -7.43 -1.45 0.92
C TYR A 172 -5.92 -1.59 0.73
N TYR A 173 -5.50 -2.72 0.21
CA TYR A 173 -4.13 -2.89 -0.27
C TYR A 173 -4.04 -2.26 -1.67
N VAL A 174 -3.22 -1.23 -1.80
CA VAL A 174 -2.99 -0.52 -3.06
C VAL A 174 -1.60 -0.89 -3.56
N LYS A 175 -1.54 -1.78 -4.54
CA LYS A 175 -0.28 -2.11 -5.18
C LYS A 175 0.10 -0.99 -6.13
N THR A 176 1.17 -0.27 -5.84
CA THR A 176 1.57 0.91 -6.61
C THR A 176 2.24 0.56 -7.95
N ALA A 177 2.79 -0.66 -8.09
CA ALA A 177 3.43 -1.04 -9.33
C ALA A 177 3.51 -2.56 -9.49
N GLU A 178 3.00 -3.08 -10.58
CA GLU A 178 3.40 -4.40 -11.08
C GLU A 178 4.80 -4.32 -11.68
N ASN A 179 5.11 -3.18 -12.28
CA ASN A 179 6.45 -2.84 -12.75
C ASN A 179 7.01 -1.70 -11.91
N PHE A 180 8.28 -1.78 -11.58
CA PHE A 180 8.96 -0.74 -10.84
C PHE A 180 8.94 0.57 -11.65
N HIS A 181 8.61 1.66 -10.99
CA HIS A 181 8.55 2.97 -11.64
C HIS A 181 9.89 3.69 -11.58
N ASP A 182 10.22 4.36 -12.66
CA ASP A 182 11.27 5.37 -12.68
C ASP A 182 10.92 6.48 -11.68
N TYR A 183 11.93 7.11 -11.15
CA TYR A 183 11.80 8.17 -10.15
C TYR A 183 12.58 9.39 -10.63
N SER A 184 11.98 10.57 -10.48
CA SER A 184 12.64 11.81 -10.87
C SER A 184 12.44 12.88 -9.81
N PHE A 185 13.45 13.73 -9.66
CA PHE A 185 13.37 14.91 -8.81
C PHE A 185 14.19 16.04 -9.42
N THR A 186 13.89 17.28 -9.05
CA THR A 186 14.61 18.45 -9.53
C THR A 186 15.31 19.13 -8.36
N SER A 187 16.58 19.43 -8.54
CA SER A 187 17.42 20.14 -7.58
C SER A 187 18.29 21.15 -8.30
N ARG A 188 18.25 22.41 -7.90
CA ARG A 188 19.09 23.50 -8.45
C ARG A 188 19.03 23.59 -9.97
N GLY A 189 17.84 23.35 -10.55
CA GLY A 189 17.67 23.41 -12.00
C GLY A 189 18.15 22.17 -12.76
N VAL A 190 18.58 21.12 -12.06
CA VAL A 190 18.95 19.83 -12.66
C VAL A 190 17.83 18.83 -12.36
N THR A 191 17.35 18.12 -13.36
CA THR A 191 16.42 17.01 -13.21
C THR A 191 17.22 15.70 -13.12
N VAL A 192 17.08 14.99 -12.02
CA VAL A 192 17.74 13.71 -11.77
C VAL A 192 16.72 12.59 -11.98
N HIS A 193 17.06 11.61 -12.79
CA HIS A 193 16.23 10.45 -13.11
C HIS A 193 16.89 9.17 -12.58
N PHE A 194 16.21 8.42 -11.74
CA PHE A 194 16.55 7.05 -11.38
C PHE A 194 15.74 6.14 -12.32
N LYS A 195 16.40 5.44 -13.21
CA LYS A 195 15.75 4.60 -14.24
C LYS A 195 16.10 3.13 -14.05
N ILE A 196 15.09 2.27 -14.05
CA ILE A 196 15.31 0.82 -14.05
C ILE A 196 15.69 0.37 -15.47
N LYS A 197 16.81 -0.32 -15.55
CA LYS A 197 17.17 -1.08 -16.75
C LYS A 197 16.64 -2.51 -16.58
N ALA A 198 16.03 -3.01 -17.63
CA ALA A 198 15.66 -4.42 -17.71
C ALA A 198 16.94 -5.26 -17.55
N ALA A 199 17.00 -6.06 -16.51
CA ALA A 199 18.11 -7.00 -16.34
C ALA A 199 17.95 -8.12 -17.37
N ASN A 200 19.05 -8.62 -17.92
CA ASN A 200 19.03 -9.78 -18.81
C ASN A 200 18.33 -10.96 -18.07
N VAL A 201 17.26 -11.44 -18.67
CA VAL A 201 16.39 -12.49 -18.10
C VAL A 201 17.20 -13.75 -17.73
N GLU A 202 18.24 -14.03 -18.46
CA GLU A 202 19.10 -15.22 -18.23
C GLU A 202 19.91 -15.17 -16.94
N GLN A 203 20.26 -13.97 -16.45
CA GLN A 203 21.03 -13.81 -15.20
C GLN A 203 20.16 -13.73 -13.94
N ASN A 204 18.85 -13.66 -14.11
CA ASN A 204 17.92 -13.45 -13.00
C ASN A 204 17.20 -14.73 -12.54
N ASN A 205 17.50 -15.87 -13.13
CA ASN A 205 16.80 -17.13 -12.85
C ASN A 205 17.43 -17.95 -11.70
N VAL A 206 18.03 -17.27 -10.71
CA VAL A 206 18.50 -17.98 -9.51
C VAL A 206 17.35 -17.93 -8.49
N LYS A 207 16.73 -19.06 -8.27
CA LYS A 207 15.63 -19.23 -7.29
C LYS A 207 16.13 -18.97 -5.87
N GLY A 208 15.38 -18.17 -5.14
CA GLY A 208 15.54 -18.01 -3.69
C GLY A 208 16.45 -16.89 -3.20
N ASP A 209 16.98 -16.05 -4.07
CA ASP A 209 17.88 -14.97 -3.65
C ASP A 209 17.14 -13.63 -3.51
N THR A 210 17.28 -13.01 -2.35
CA THR A 210 16.76 -11.65 -2.09
C THR A 210 17.34 -10.66 -3.10
N ARG A 211 16.48 -9.84 -3.70
CA ARG A 211 16.86 -8.87 -4.73
C ARG A 211 16.96 -7.46 -4.17
N PHE A 212 17.82 -6.65 -4.78
CA PHE A 212 18.16 -5.31 -4.31
C PHE A 212 18.18 -4.32 -5.47
N PHE A 213 17.88 -3.05 -5.18
CA PHE A 213 18.04 -1.95 -6.13
C PHE A 213 19.51 -1.52 -6.12
N ILE A 214 20.22 -1.83 -7.19
CA ILE A 214 21.67 -1.64 -7.32
C ILE A 214 21.94 -0.57 -8.39
N PRO A 215 22.53 0.58 -8.05
CA PRO A 215 22.85 1.61 -9.04
C PRO A 215 24.01 1.21 -9.93
N ARG A 216 23.86 1.46 -11.23
CA ARG A 216 24.92 1.24 -12.25
C ARG A 216 25.78 2.49 -12.36
N VAL A 217 26.63 2.74 -11.35
CA VAL A 217 27.41 3.97 -11.21
C VAL A 217 28.30 4.24 -12.43
N LYS A 218 28.80 3.20 -13.10
CA LYS A 218 29.63 3.32 -14.33
C LYS A 218 28.82 3.83 -15.54
N GLU A 219 27.51 3.66 -15.53
CA GLU A 219 26.62 3.97 -16.63
C GLU A 219 25.81 5.25 -16.41
N ILE A 220 26.18 6.04 -15.41
CA ILE A 220 25.58 7.35 -15.17
C ILE A 220 25.79 8.24 -16.39
N ASP A 221 24.72 8.86 -16.86
CA ASP A 221 24.71 9.75 -17.99
C ASP A 221 24.33 11.17 -17.56
N TRP A 222 25.10 12.16 -18.08
CA TRP A 222 24.86 13.57 -17.79
C TRP A 222 24.75 14.35 -19.09
N ASP A 223 23.60 15.01 -19.28
CA ASP A 223 23.38 15.94 -20.40
C ASP A 223 23.39 17.38 -19.87
N ASP A 224 24.48 18.09 -20.11
CA ASP A 224 24.67 19.48 -19.67
C ASP A 224 23.68 20.43 -20.36
N LYS A 225 23.31 20.18 -21.63
CA LYS A 225 22.39 21.03 -22.37
C LYS A 225 20.96 20.91 -21.85
N ALA A 226 20.50 19.70 -21.59
CA ALA A 226 19.18 19.44 -21.03
C ALA A 226 19.14 19.62 -19.51
N SER A 227 20.31 19.73 -18.84
CA SER A 227 20.46 19.73 -17.38
C SER A 227 19.78 18.51 -16.77
N GLN A 228 20.02 17.34 -17.39
CA GLN A 228 19.45 16.05 -16.97
C GLN A 228 20.52 15.06 -16.55
N LEU A 229 20.34 14.45 -15.39
CA LEU A 229 21.20 13.41 -14.85
C LEU A 229 20.42 12.10 -14.79
N VAL A 230 20.90 11.06 -15.46
CA VAL A 230 20.27 9.73 -15.44
C VAL A 230 21.17 8.77 -14.67
N ILE A 231 20.62 8.18 -13.62
CA ILE A 231 21.27 7.16 -12.79
C ILE A 231 20.49 5.84 -12.99
N PRO A 232 21.05 4.90 -13.76
CA PRO A 232 20.37 3.62 -14.00
C PRO A 232 20.51 2.66 -12.82
N PHE A 233 19.50 1.83 -12.61
CA PHE A 233 19.42 0.81 -11.56
C PHE A 233 19.09 -0.55 -12.15
N GLU A 234 19.55 -1.60 -11.48
CA GLU A 234 19.11 -2.97 -11.68
C GLU A 234 18.40 -3.45 -10.42
N TYR A 235 17.39 -4.29 -10.58
CA TYR A 235 16.75 -5.00 -9.48
C TYR A 235 17.08 -6.49 -9.63
N ARG A 236 18.05 -6.96 -8.84
CA ARG A 236 18.59 -8.32 -8.97
C ARG A 236 19.21 -8.81 -7.65
N PRO A 237 19.49 -10.12 -7.54
CA PRO A 237 20.32 -10.62 -6.43
C PRO A 237 21.72 -10.04 -6.46
N LEU A 238 22.40 -10.08 -5.32
CA LEU A 238 23.81 -9.71 -5.21
C LEU A 238 24.68 -10.77 -5.89
N THR A 239 25.72 -10.34 -6.57
CA THR A 239 26.80 -11.24 -6.99
C THR A 239 27.58 -11.74 -5.75
N ASP A 240 28.34 -12.82 -5.88
CA ASP A 240 29.15 -13.34 -4.78
C ASP A 240 30.06 -12.27 -4.15
N GLN A 241 30.67 -11.42 -4.97
CA GLN A 241 31.51 -10.33 -4.51
C GLN A 241 30.73 -9.26 -3.74
N GLU A 242 29.56 -8.91 -4.23
CA GLU A 242 28.66 -7.95 -3.58
C GLU A 242 28.12 -8.52 -2.26
N ALA A 243 27.78 -9.81 -2.23
CA ALA A 243 27.31 -10.49 -1.02
C ALA A 243 28.38 -10.47 0.09
N VAL A 244 29.64 -10.67 -0.29
CA VAL A 244 30.78 -10.53 0.65
C VAL A 244 30.90 -9.08 1.14
N THR A 245 30.75 -8.12 0.24
CA THR A 245 30.90 -6.68 0.55
C THR A 245 29.77 -6.19 1.48
N TYR A 246 28.53 -6.52 1.17
CA TYR A 246 27.37 -6.00 1.90
C TYR A 246 26.92 -6.89 3.07
N GLY A 247 27.42 -8.14 3.14
CA GLY A 247 27.11 -9.07 4.23
C GLY A 247 25.68 -9.57 4.19
N THR A 248 25.11 -9.91 5.37
CA THR A 248 23.78 -10.55 5.46
C THR A 248 22.69 -9.69 6.12
N LYS A 249 23.04 -8.49 6.60
CA LYS A 249 22.08 -7.61 7.30
C LYS A 249 22.12 -6.20 6.73
N ASN A 250 20.96 -5.60 6.59
CA ASN A 250 20.76 -4.21 6.12
C ASN A 250 21.47 -3.96 4.79
N GLN A 251 21.38 -4.91 3.88
CA GLN A 251 22.11 -4.89 2.61
C GLN A 251 21.70 -3.70 1.74
N GLN A 252 20.39 -3.41 1.61
CA GLN A 252 19.93 -2.26 0.83
C GLN A 252 20.46 -0.93 1.40
N ASP A 253 20.52 -0.78 2.73
CA ASP A 253 21.09 0.43 3.36
C ASP A 253 22.58 0.58 3.04
N LYS A 254 23.32 -0.52 3.02
CA LYS A 254 24.74 -0.51 2.68
C LYS A 254 24.97 -0.17 1.20
N ILE A 255 24.11 -0.68 0.31
CA ILE A 255 24.12 -0.36 -1.12
C ILE A 255 23.87 1.15 -1.30
N ILE A 256 22.89 1.71 -0.56
CA ILE A 256 22.60 3.14 -0.60
C ILE A 256 23.81 3.95 -0.08
N ALA A 257 24.41 3.53 1.03
CA ALA A 257 25.59 4.20 1.58
C ALA A 257 26.77 4.21 0.58
N ASP A 258 27.01 3.08 -0.09
CA ASP A 258 28.02 2.97 -1.14
C ASP A 258 27.67 3.87 -2.35
N ALA A 259 26.41 3.93 -2.73
CA ALA A 259 25.92 4.80 -3.81
C ALA A 259 26.13 6.29 -3.47
N VAL A 260 25.82 6.68 -2.24
CA VAL A 260 26.00 8.06 -1.73
C VAL A 260 27.49 8.49 -1.80
N ASP A 261 28.40 7.55 -1.58
CA ASP A 261 29.84 7.80 -1.68
C ASP A 261 30.36 7.76 -3.13
N SER A 262 29.89 6.82 -3.94
CA SER A 262 30.42 6.55 -5.28
C SER A 262 29.85 7.47 -6.38
N ILE A 263 28.56 7.82 -6.33
CA ILE A 263 27.92 8.66 -7.35
C ILE A 263 28.56 10.06 -7.42
N PRO A 264 28.77 10.80 -6.31
CA PRO A 264 29.46 12.10 -6.38
C PRO A 264 30.89 12.00 -6.94
N LYS A 265 31.61 10.92 -6.63
CA LYS A 265 32.95 10.68 -7.17
C LYS A 265 32.94 10.54 -8.69
N ARG A 266 31.89 9.91 -9.23
CA ARG A 266 31.70 9.76 -10.70
C ARG A 266 31.38 11.11 -11.37
N LEU A 267 30.69 12.01 -10.64
CA LEU A 267 30.24 13.31 -11.14
C LEU A 267 31.25 14.45 -10.97
N LYS A 268 32.49 14.18 -10.54
CA LYS A 268 33.51 15.22 -10.27
C LYS A 268 33.79 16.19 -11.43
N LYS A 269 33.51 15.77 -12.67
CA LYS A 269 33.68 16.62 -13.88
C LYS A 269 32.38 17.28 -14.35
N ALA A 270 31.28 17.10 -13.61
CA ALA A 270 29.96 17.64 -13.94
C ALA A 270 29.47 18.49 -12.76
N ASP A 271 30.05 19.67 -12.59
CA ASP A 271 29.85 20.52 -11.39
C ASP A 271 28.38 20.79 -11.07
N LYS A 272 27.55 21.07 -12.09
CA LYS A 272 26.12 21.29 -11.89
C LYS A 272 25.42 20.05 -11.31
N ALA A 273 25.66 18.88 -11.90
CA ALA A 273 25.07 17.61 -11.45
C ALA A 273 25.55 17.27 -10.04
N LEU A 274 26.85 17.47 -9.77
CA LEU A 274 27.44 17.22 -8.46
C LEU A 274 26.79 18.11 -7.38
N LEU A 275 26.63 19.40 -7.65
CA LEU A 275 26.01 20.36 -6.74
C LEU A 275 24.53 20.01 -6.48
N ALA A 276 23.83 19.47 -7.48
CA ALA A 276 22.44 19.08 -7.34
C ALA A 276 22.23 17.89 -6.38
N VAL A 277 23.18 16.95 -6.33
CA VAL A 277 23.01 15.70 -5.57
C VAL A 277 23.78 15.64 -4.25
N ALA A 278 24.95 16.32 -4.16
CA ALA A 278 25.87 16.13 -3.04
C ALA A 278 25.86 17.26 -2.01
N VAL A 279 25.59 18.50 -2.42
CA VAL A 279 25.77 19.67 -1.56
C VAL A 279 24.53 19.97 -0.69
N GLU A 280 23.35 19.78 -1.21
CA GLU A 280 22.13 19.99 -0.42
C GLU A 280 22.01 18.91 0.66
N ARG A 281 21.72 19.37 1.88
CA ARG A 281 21.51 18.48 3.02
C ARG A 281 20.04 18.52 3.43
N HIS A 282 19.52 17.37 3.75
CA HIS A 282 18.17 17.19 4.28
C HIS A 282 18.29 16.61 5.70
N LYS A 283 17.25 16.73 6.51
CA LYS A 283 17.22 16.04 7.81
C LYS A 283 16.33 14.80 7.66
N ASN A 284 16.84 13.66 8.11
CA ASN A 284 16.04 12.44 8.17
C ASN A 284 15.03 12.51 9.33
N SER A 285 14.21 11.47 9.50
CA SER A 285 13.20 11.36 10.57
C SER A 285 13.78 11.52 11.97
N ASP A 286 15.07 11.18 12.14
CA ASP A 286 15.78 11.28 13.44
C ASP A 286 16.48 12.65 13.61
N GLY A 287 16.26 13.58 12.68
CA GLY A 287 16.84 14.91 12.70
C GLY A 287 18.33 14.96 12.28
N GLN A 288 18.88 13.84 11.79
CA GLN A 288 20.27 13.77 11.34
C GLN A 288 20.40 14.31 9.91
N PRO A 289 21.45 15.10 9.61
CA PRO A 289 21.65 15.61 8.26
C PRO A 289 22.06 14.50 7.29
N VAL A 290 21.32 14.34 6.22
CA VAL A 290 21.62 13.43 5.11
C VAL A 290 21.79 14.22 3.82
N SER A 291 22.54 13.70 2.86
CA SER A 291 22.66 14.34 1.55
C SER A 291 21.32 14.28 0.80
N PHE A 292 21.12 15.20 -0.11
CA PHE A 292 19.93 15.22 -0.96
C PHE A 292 19.83 13.93 -1.79
N LEU A 293 20.97 13.45 -2.27
CA LEU A 293 21.06 12.15 -2.96
C LEU A 293 20.59 10.99 -2.07
N GLU A 294 21.07 10.93 -0.83
CA GLU A 294 20.70 9.86 0.09
C GLU A 294 19.19 9.86 0.37
N HIS A 295 18.62 11.04 0.61
CA HIS A 295 17.19 11.20 0.83
C HIS A 295 16.38 10.60 -0.35
N HIS A 296 16.74 10.97 -1.57
CA HIS A 296 16.01 10.49 -2.76
C HIS A 296 16.28 9.01 -3.09
N LEU A 297 17.48 8.50 -2.80
CA LEU A 297 17.77 7.07 -2.94
C LEU A 297 16.91 6.24 -2.00
N ARG A 298 16.80 6.68 -0.74
CA ARG A 298 15.93 6.01 0.26
C ARG A 298 14.46 6.10 -0.15
N GLN A 299 14.01 7.25 -0.63
CA GLN A 299 12.65 7.43 -1.16
C GLN A 299 12.38 6.49 -2.34
N TYR A 300 13.32 6.40 -3.28
CA TYR A 300 13.21 5.55 -4.47
C TYR A 300 13.08 4.07 -4.11
N THR A 301 13.99 3.56 -3.29
CA THR A 301 13.96 2.15 -2.88
C THR A 301 12.69 1.84 -2.09
N ARG A 302 12.34 2.70 -1.14
CA ARG A 302 11.14 2.57 -0.31
C ARG A 302 9.87 2.58 -1.15
N ARG A 303 9.75 3.52 -2.10
CA ARG A 303 8.60 3.61 -3.01
C ARG A 303 8.36 2.32 -3.79
N ASN A 304 9.44 1.65 -4.20
CA ASN A 304 9.36 0.43 -4.99
C ASN A 304 9.26 -0.84 -4.15
N THR A 305 9.52 -0.77 -2.82
CA THR A 305 9.47 -1.95 -1.93
C THR A 305 8.34 -1.91 -0.91
N SER A 306 7.86 -0.71 -0.52
CA SER A 306 6.82 -0.58 0.50
C SER A 306 5.44 -0.91 -0.05
N ASP A 307 4.62 -1.47 0.80
CA ASP A 307 3.18 -1.62 0.57
C ASP A 307 2.48 -0.30 0.88
N PHE A 308 1.46 0.02 0.11
CA PHE A 308 0.62 1.20 0.32
C PHE A 308 -0.80 0.77 0.61
N PHE A 309 -1.43 1.47 1.55
CA PHE A 309 -2.76 1.15 2.02
C PHE A 309 -3.63 2.41 2.03
N ILE A 310 -4.94 2.21 1.84
CA ILE A 310 -5.96 3.24 2.05
C ILE A 310 -6.92 2.73 3.12
N HIS A 311 -7.09 3.49 4.19
CA HIS A 311 -7.97 3.08 5.28
C HIS A 311 -9.43 3.18 4.87
N LYS A 312 -10.23 2.15 5.18
CA LYS A 312 -11.66 2.13 4.83
C LYS A 312 -12.49 3.09 5.69
N ASP A 313 -12.06 3.32 6.95
CA ASP A 313 -12.67 4.25 7.93
C ASP A 313 -11.59 4.76 8.89
N LEU A 314 -10.77 5.71 8.42
CA LEU A 314 -9.65 6.26 9.21
C LEU A 314 -10.16 7.03 10.43
N LYS A 315 -11.24 7.80 10.26
CA LYS A 315 -11.82 8.60 11.35
C LYS A 315 -12.31 7.72 12.51
N GLY A 316 -13.11 6.70 12.18
CA GLY A 316 -13.61 5.77 13.20
C GLY A 316 -12.47 5.09 13.96
N PHE A 317 -11.46 4.62 13.23
CA PHE A 317 -10.26 4.00 13.78
C PHE A 317 -9.52 4.96 14.72
N LEU A 318 -9.11 6.14 14.23
CA LEU A 318 -8.29 7.08 15.02
C LEU A 318 -9.07 7.68 16.21
N CYS A 319 -10.38 7.93 16.07
CA CYS A 319 -11.20 8.40 17.19
C CYS A 319 -11.30 7.34 18.30
N GLY A 320 -11.50 6.08 17.93
CA GLY A 320 -11.51 4.97 18.90
C GLY A 320 -10.17 4.83 19.62
N GLU A 321 -9.07 4.94 18.86
CA GLU A 321 -7.72 4.87 19.43
C GLU A 321 -7.39 6.08 20.31
N LEU A 322 -7.87 7.27 19.92
CA LEU A 322 -7.68 8.49 20.73
C LEU A 322 -8.42 8.38 22.06
N ASP A 323 -9.67 7.91 22.06
CA ASP A 323 -10.42 7.68 23.29
C ASP A 323 -9.72 6.65 24.20
N PHE A 324 -9.19 5.57 23.61
CA PHE A 324 -8.40 4.59 24.35
C PHE A 324 -7.12 5.21 24.94
N TYR A 325 -6.40 6.00 24.15
CA TYR A 325 -5.18 6.67 24.57
C TYR A 325 -5.44 7.64 25.73
N LEU A 326 -6.51 8.44 25.62
CA LEU A 326 -6.90 9.39 26.67
C LEU A 326 -7.20 8.69 27.99
N LYS A 327 -7.92 7.56 27.94
CA LYS A 327 -8.30 6.79 29.13
C LYS A 327 -7.12 6.10 29.82
N ASN A 328 -6.12 5.66 29.06
CA ASN A 328 -5.07 4.77 29.59
C ASN A 328 -3.70 5.45 29.74
N GLU A 329 -3.44 6.53 28.99
CA GLU A 329 -2.14 7.19 29.00
C GLU A 329 -2.18 8.63 29.53
N VAL A 330 -3.31 9.32 29.36
CA VAL A 330 -3.49 10.69 29.85
C VAL A 330 -4.18 10.68 31.21
N LEU A 331 -5.29 9.94 31.34
CA LEU A 331 -6.00 9.78 32.61
C LEU A 331 -5.52 8.50 33.31
N ASN A 332 -4.58 8.63 34.21
CA ASN A 332 -4.12 7.51 35.01
C ASN A 332 -4.94 7.45 36.30
N LEU A 333 -5.88 6.53 36.34
CA LEU A 333 -6.81 6.38 37.49
C LEU A 333 -6.06 6.15 38.81
N ASP A 334 -4.99 5.34 38.80
CA ASP A 334 -4.20 5.06 40.00
C ASP A 334 -3.48 6.32 40.52
N GLU A 335 -2.98 7.13 39.59
CA GLU A 335 -2.34 8.40 39.96
C GLU A 335 -3.36 9.46 40.38
N MET A 336 -4.56 9.44 39.79
CA MET A 336 -5.65 10.34 40.15
C MET A 336 -6.13 10.06 41.59
N GLU A 337 -6.25 8.79 41.97
CA GLU A 337 -6.63 8.39 43.34
C GLU A 337 -5.65 8.90 44.40
N THR A 338 -4.37 8.94 44.06
CA THR A 338 -3.31 9.33 45.00
C THR A 338 -2.96 10.82 44.95
N ALA A 339 -3.32 11.55 43.87
CA ALA A 339 -2.85 12.92 43.63
C ALA A 339 -3.72 14.04 44.22
N GLY A 340 -4.96 13.71 44.64
CA GLY A 340 -5.92 14.70 45.15
C GLY A 340 -6.65 15.47 44.04
N GLU A 341 -7.70 16.18 44.44
CA GLU A 341 -8.67 16.83 43.53
C GLU A 341 -8.02 17.88 42.61
N ASP A 342 -7.10 18.67 43.12
CA ASP A 342 -6.47 19.77 42.36
C ASP A 342 -5.63 19.32 41.15
N ARG A 343 -4.93 18.18 41.28
CA ARG A 343 -4.13 17.63 40.16
C ARG A 343 -5.00 16.93 39.13
N SER A 344 -6.09 16.31 39.56
CA SER A 344 -7.03 15.64 38.65
C SER A 344 -7.68 16.63 37.67
N GLU A 345 -7.97 17.87 38.11
CA GLU A 345 -8.56 18.91 37.27
C GLU A 345 -7.61 19.30 36.13
N GLY A 346 -6.32 19.43 36.43
CA GLY A 346 -5.29 19.68 35.38
C GLY A 346 -5.24 18.59 34.29
N TRP A 347 -5.37 17.33 34.70
CA TRP A 347 -5.41 16.21 33.74
C TRP A 347 -6.66 16.23 32.87
N PHE A 348 -7.82 16.58 33.42
CA PHE A 348 -9.06 16.75 32.66
C PHE A 348 -8.94 17.88 31.64
N GLN A 349 -8.27 18.97 31.97
CA GLN A 349 -8.02 20.09 31.04
C GLN A 349 -7.12 19.63 29.88
N VAL A 350 -6.00 18.97 30.18
CA VAL A 350 -5.09 18.40 29.17
C VAL A 350 -5.86 17.43 28.25
N MET A 351 -6.62 16.52 28.83
CA MET A 351 -7.44 15.55 28.09
C MET A 351 -8.43 16.25 27.13
N ARG A 352 -9.14 17.27 27.60
CA ARG A 352 -10.11 18.02 26.77
C ARG A 352 -9.42 18.68 25.57
N VAL A 353 -8.26 19.30 25.79
CA VAL A 353 -7.51 19.97 24.72
C VAL A 353 -6.97 18.94 23.73
N ILE A 354 -6.37 17.84 24.22
CA ILE A 354 -5.87 16.76 23.35
C ILE A 354 -7.02 16.19 22.51
N LYS A 355 -8.19 15.95 23.13
CA LYS A 355 -9.37 15.44 22.41
C LYS A 355 -9.84 16.42 21.34
N ALA A 356 -10.00 17.69 21.69
CA ALA A 356 -10.48 18.72 20.77
C ALA A 356 -9.53 18.91 19.58
N VAL A 357 -8.23 19.05 19.87
CA VAL A 357 -7.20 19.28 18.87
C VAL A 357 -6.95 17.99 18.04
N GLY A 358 -6.86 16.85 18.71
CA GLY A 358 -6.69 15.54 18.06
C GLY A 358 -7.83 15.25 17.09
N SER A 359 -9.08 15.52 17.50
CA SER A 359 -10.25 15.34 16.62
C SER A 359 -10.16 16.22 15.36
N ARG A 360 -9.71 17.48 15.50
CA ARG A 360 -9.54 18.37 14.33
C ARG A 360 -8.48 17.84 13.34
N ILE A 361 -7.39 17.29 13.87
CA ILE A 361 -6.35 16.67 13.04
C ILE A 361 -6.92 15.42 12.35
N ILE A 362 -7.64 14.58 13.10
CA ILE A 362 -8.29 13.37 12.57
C ILE A 362 -9.30 13.74 11.46
N ASP A 363 -10.10 14.77 11.68
CA ASP A 363 -11.07 15.24 10.66
C ASP A 363 -10.36 15.67 9.37
N PHE A 364 -9.20 16.32 9.48
CA PHE A 364 -8.43 16.73 8.33
C PHE A 364 -7.79 15.54 7.61
N LEU A 365 -7.21 14.60 8.37
CA LEU A 365 -6.63 13.37 7.83
C LEU A 365 -7.70 12.52 7.13
N GLU A 366 -8.88 12.43 7.73
CA GLU A 366 -10.03 11.72 7.13
C GLU A 366 -10.44 12.31 5.78
N GLN A 367 -10.41 13.63 5.64
CA GLN A 367 -10.74 14.27 4.36
C GLN A 367 -9.77 13.84 3.26
N ILE A 368 -8.47 13.77 3.58
CA ILE A 368 -7.43 13.31 2.64
C ILE A 368 -7.65 11.83 2.31
N GLU A 369 -7.80 11.01 3.34
CA GLU A 369 -7.96 9.56 3.19
C GLU A 369 -9.25 9.19 2.43
N SER A 370 -10.35 9.84 2.76
CA SER A 370 -11.63 9.66 2.06
C SER A 370 -11.51 10.05 0.58
N PHE A 371 -10.74 11.09 0.27
CA PHE A 371 -10.48 11.46 -1.12
C PHE A 371 -9.67 10.38 -1.85
N GLN A 372 -8.62 9.84 -1.22
CA GLN A 372 -7.84 8.72 -1.76
C GLN A 372 -8.74 7.50 -2.00
N LYS A 373 -9.61 7.20 -1.02
CA LYS A 373 -10.58 6.10 -1.12
C LYS A 373 -11.53 6.29 -2.30
N MET A 374 -12.08 7.49 -2.46
CA MET A 374 -12.94 7.81 -3.62
C MET A 374 -12.20 7.65 -4.95
N LEU A 375 -10.94 8.07 -5.02
CA LEU A 375 -10.11 7.89 -6.22
C LEU A 375 -9.83 6.40 -6.48
N TRP A 376 -9.59 5.63 -5.44
CA TRP A 376 -9.35 4.18 -5.54
C TRP A 376 -10.60 3.44 -5.99
N GLU A 377 -11.74 3.73 -5.40
CA GLU A 377 -13.02 3.10 -5.69
C GLU A 377 -13.67 3.57 -6.99
N LYS A 378 -13.24 4.74 -7.50
CA LYS A 378 -13.78 5.32 -8.73
C LYS A 378 -13.46 4.43 -9.93
N ARG A 379 -14.47 4.20 -10.77
CA ARG A 379 -14.31 3.45 -12.02
C ARG A 379 -13.28 4.11 -12.91
N LYS A 380 -12.42 3.31 -13.49
CA LYS A 380 -11.37 3.78 -14.39
C LYS A 380 -11.93 3.80 -15.82
N PHE A 381 -11.37 4.69 -16.64
CA PHE A 381 -11.70 4.75 -18.06
C PHE A 381 -10.91 3.68 -18.81
N ILE A 382 -11.52 3.12 -19.84
CA ILE A 382 -10.83 2.30 -20.82
C ILE A 382 -10.02 3.27 -21.69
N THR A 383 -8.71 3.07 -21.73
CA THR A 383 -7.79 3.93 -22.48
C THR A 383 -7.58 3.45 -23.90
N GLU A 384 -7.69 2.14 -24.11
CA GLU A 384 -7.46 1.51 -25.41
C GLU A 384 -8.31 0.24 -25.51
N THR A 385 -8.88 0.00 -26.68
CA THR A 385 -9.63 -1.22 -26.99
C THR A 385 -9.16 -1.76 -28.34
N GLN A 386 -8.79 -3.03 -28.36
CA GLN A 386 -8.38 -3.74 -29.58
C GLN A 386 -9.13 -5.06 -29.66
N TYR A 387 -9.19 -5.61 -30.86
CA TYR A 387 -9.88 -6.86 -31.14
C TYR A 387 -8.94 -7.85 -31.80
N CYS A 388 -8.93 -9.06 -31.29
CA CYS A 388 -8.23 -10.21 -31.89
C CYS A 388 -9.27 -11.08 -32.59
N ILE A 389 -9.21 -11.15 -33.91
CA ILE A 389 -10.25 -11.78 -34.73
C ILE A 389 -9.62 -12.89 -35.58
N THR A 390 -10.18 -14.08 -35.56
CA THR A 390 -9.68 -15.15 -36.42
C THR A 390 -10.00 -14.81 -37.90
N VAL A 391 -9.01 -15.03 -38.75
CA VAL A 391 -9.09 -14.70 -40.22
C VAL A 391 -10.31 -15.36 -40.86
N GLY A 392 -10.65 -16.57 -40.43
CA GLY A 392 -11.79 -17.31 -40.98
C GLY A 392 -13.17 -16.71 -40.71
N THR A 393 -13.30 -15.82 -39.70
CA THR A 393 -14.57 -15.12 -39.42
C THR A 393 -14.68 -13.80 -40.16
N ILE A 394 -13.60 -13.35 -40.79
CA ILE A 394 -13.54 -12.09 -41.53
C ILE A 394 -13.98 -12.33 -42.96
N ASP A 395 -14.84 -11.44 -43.49
CA ASP A 395 -15.24 -11.53 -44.88
C ASP A 395 -14.02 -11.38 -45.82
N GLY A 396 -13.95 -12.25 -46.83
CA GLY A 396 -12.82 -12.31 -47.74
C GLY A 396 -12.55 -11.03 -48.52
N SER A 397 -13.50 -10.09 -48.58
CA SER A 397 -13.31 -8.79 -49.23
C SER A 397 -12.25 -7.93 -48.53
N PHE A 398 -11.98 -8.18 -47.21
CA PHE A 398 -10.96 -7.49 -46.43
C PHE A 398 -9.54 -8.06 -46.65
N TYR A 399 -9.41 -9.28 -47.18
CA TYR A 399 -8.12 -9.94 -47.32
C TYR A 399 -7.08 -9.15 -48.14
N PRO A 400 -7.46 -8.44 -49.23
CA PRO A 400 -6.48 -7.62 -49.96
C PRO A 400 -5.86 -6.49 -49.12
N GLU A 401 -6.60 -5.88 -48.20
CA GLU A 401 -6.10 -4.81 -47.34
C GLU A 401 -5.27 -5.40 -46.19
N ILE A 402 -5.71 -6.54 -45.62
CA ILE A 402 -4.95 -7.28 -44.60
C ILE A 402 -3.60 -7.76 -45.18
N ALA A 403 -3.61 -8.20 -46.43
CA ALA A 403 -2.40 -8.63 -47.16
C ALA A 403 -1.39 -7.48 -47.34
N ASP A 404 -1.86 -6.24 -47.44
CA ASP A 404 -1.01 -5.05 -47.54
C ASP A 404 -0.53 -4.51 -46.17
N CYS A 405 -1.04 -5.05 -45.04
CA CYS A 405 -0.70 -4.58 -43.70
C CYS A 405 0.63 -5.19 -43.22
N ASP A 406 1.75 -4.59 -43.58
CA ASP A 406 3.07 -5.12 -43.20
C ASP A 406 3.28 -5.20 -41.66
N ALA A 407 2.64 -4.35 -40.86
CA ALA A 407 2.73 -4.40 -39.40
C ALA A 407 2.18 -5.74 -38.85
N GLN A 408 1.01 -6.17 -39.34
CA GLN A 408 0.41 -7.45 -38.94
C GLN A 408 1.27 -8.64 -39.40
N TRP A 409 1.84 -8.56 -40.61
CA TRP A 409 2.71 -9.63 -41.13
C TRP A 409 4.02 -9.72 -40.31
N ALA A 410 4.55 -8.59 -39.86
CA ALA A 410 5.73 -8.56 -38.99
C ALA A 410 5.43 -9.23 -37.65
N GLU A 411 4.27 -8.94 -37.04
CA GLU A 411 3.82 -9.57 -35.80
C GLU A 411 3.64 -11.08 -35.96
N TRP A 412 2.98 -11.51 -37.02
CA TRP A 412 2.78 -12.94 -37.29
C TRP A 412 4.13 -13.67 -37.50
N LYS A 413 5.07 -13.02 -38.16
CA LYS A 413 6.43 -13.58 -38.35
C LYS A 413 7.12 -13.76 -36.99
N ASP A 414 7.00 -12.78 -36.12
CA ASP A 414 7.62 -12.82 -34.79
C ASP A 414 6.97 -13.88 -33.87
N LEU A 415 5.64 -13.91 -33.81
CA LEU A 415 4.89 -14.80 -32.90
C LEU A 415 4.86 -16.25 -33.38
N PHE A 416 4.65 -16.49 -34.67
CA PHE A 416 4.38 -17.81 -35.22
C PHE A 416 5.50 -18.33 -36.12
N HIS A 417 6.60 -17.54 -36.26
CA HIS A 417 7.76 -17.87 -37.13
C HIS A 417 7.33 -18.18 -38.57
N ILE A 418 6.36 -17.42 -39.08
CA ILE A 418 5.87 -17.56 -40.43
C ILE A 418 6.98 -17.13 -41.40
N ASP A 419 7.46 -18.06 -42.20
CA ASP A 419 8.51 -17.80 -43.16
C ASP A 419 7.90 -17.54 -44.54
N GLU A 420 7.79 -16.28 -44.91
CA GLU A 420 7.27 -15.86 -46.22
C GLU A 420 8.15 -16.36 -47.39
N GLU A 421 9.45 -16.63 -47.13
CA GLU A 421 10.39 -17.09 -48.13
C GLU A 421 10.26 -18.59 -48.47
N GLN A 422 9.87 -19.42 -47.48
CA GLN A 422 9.66 -20.85 -47.75
C GLN A 422 8.46 -21.12 -48.68
N SER A 423 7.53 -20.19 -48.79
CA SER A 423 6.40 -20.31 -49.72
C SER A 423 6.79 -20.01 -51.17
N ASP A 424 8.00 -19.50 -51.43
CA ASP A 424 8.46 -19.16 -52.78
C ASP A 424 8.78 -20.40 -53.64
N LEU A 425 9.06 -21.54 -53.01
CA LEU A 425 9.40 -22.79 -53.76
C LEU A 425 8.24 -23.34 -54.62
N PHE A 426 6.99 -22.86 -54.40
CA PHE A 426 5.80 -23.35 -55.11
C PHE A 426 4.95 -22.24 -55.76
N SER A 427 5.44 -20.99 -55.79
CA SER A 427 4.65 -19.86 -56.28
C SER A 427 5.21 -19.27 -57.58
N ASN A 428 4.99 -19.96 -58.69
CA ASN A 428 5.36 -19.46 -60.00
C ASN A 428 4.60 -18.17 -60.38
N GLY A 429 5.26 -17.00 -60.22
CA GLY A 429 4.82 -15.71 -60.77
C GLY A 429 3.73 -14.94 -60.06
N LYS A 430 3.30 -15.35 -58.83
CA LYS A 430 2.28 -14.60 -58.04
C LYS A 430 2.93 -13.42 -57.33
N SER A 431 2.18 -12.31 -57.22
CA SER A 431 2.61 -11.15 -56.45
C SER A 431 2.70 -11.47 -54.97
N LYS A 432 3.47 -10.71 -54.18
CA LYS A 432 3.55 -10.80 -52.72
C LYS A 432 2.13 -10.78 -52.12
N LYS A 433 1.28 -9.89 -52.60
CA LYS A 433 -0.11 -9.73 -52.19
C LYS A 433 -0.94 -10.99 -52.44
N ASP A 434 -0.86 -11.57 -53.64
CA ASP A 434 -1.63 -12.79 -53.97
C ASP A 434 -1.21 -13.98 -53.12
N ARG A 435 0.09 -14.10 -52.81
CA ARG A 435 0.60 -15.14 -51.88
C ARG A 435 0.05 -14.98 -50.48
N ARG A 436 0.06 -13.75 -49.96
CA ARG A 436 -0.49 -13.41 -48.65
C ARG A 436 -1.99 -13.70 -48.60
N ILE A 437 -2.78 -13.36 -49.62
CA ILE A 437 -4.22 -13.67 -49.70
C ILE A 437 -4.43 -15.20 -49.71
N ALA A 438 -3.65 -15.92 -50.46
CA ALA A 438 -3.72 -17.39 -50.48
C ALA A 438 -3.39 -18.00 -49.12
N PHE A 439 -2.40 -17.44 -48.42
CA PHE A 439 -2.00 -17.84 -47.08
C PHE A 439 -3.16 -17.60 -46.07
N LEU A 440 -3.79 -16.44 -46.10
CA LEU A 440 -4.94 -16.12 -45.22
C LEU A 440 -6.07 -17.15 -45.41
N LYS A 441 -6.40 -17.48 -46.68
CA LYS A 441 -7.43 -18.50 -47.01
C LYS A 441 -7.09 -19.89 -46.50
N ALA A 442 -5.79 -20.21 -46.46
CA ALA A 442 -5.30 -21.52 -45.99
C ALA A 442 -5.22 -21.62 -44.46
N HIS A 443 -5.22 -20.48 -43.74
CA HIS A 443 -5.02 -20.43 -42.30
C HIS A 443 -6.16 -19.66 -41.59
N PRO A 444 -7.38 -20.19 -41.61
CA PRO A 444 -8.54 -19.48 -41.05
C PRO A 444 -8.48 -19.25 -39.51
N THR A 445 -7.66 -20.00 -38.80
CA THR A 445 -7.44 -19.87 -37.35
C THR A 445 -6.40 -18.83 -36.98
N LEU A 446 -5.70 -18.26 -37.96
CA LEU A 446 -4.74 -17.18 -37.73
C LEU A 446 -5.46 -15.97 -37.15
N VAL A 447 -4.86 -15.30 -36.17
CA VAL A 447 -5.48 -14.20 -35.43
C VAL A 447 -4.98 -12.86 -35.97
N LEU A 448 -5.89 -12.02 -36.43
CA LEU A 448 -5.67 -10.64 -36.82
C LEU A 448 -5.85 -9.75 -35.58
N ASP A 449 -4.90 -8.86 -35.33
CA ASP A 449 -4.98 -7.88 -34.22
C ASP A 449 -5.26 -6.49 -34.81
N THR A 450 -6.35 -5.87 -34.39
CA THR A 450 -6.76 -4.54 -34.88
C THR A 450 -5.75 -3.44 -34.55
N LYS A 451 -4.87 -3.64 -33.54
CA LYS A 451 -3.80 -2.66 -33.24
C LYS A 451 -2.84 -2.46 -34.40
N CYS A 452 -2.72 -3.47 -35.28
CA CYS A 452 -1.84 -3.43 -36.46
C CYS A 452 -2.49 -2.73 -37.65
N LEU A 453 -3.80 -2.49 -37.61
CA LEU A 453 -4.57 -1.94 -38.71
C LEU A 453 -4.70 -0.41 -38.60
N SER A 454 -5.00 0.24 -39.73
CA SER A 454 -5.43 1.64 -39.67
C SER A 454 -6.82 1.77 -39.06
N GLN A 455 -7.12 2.87 -38.39
CA GLN A 455 -8.43 3.12 -37.78
C GLN A 455 -9.58 2.93 -38.78
N ALA A 456 -9.42 3.46 -40.00
CA ALA A 456 -10.45 3.37 -41.06
C ALA A 456 -10.74 1.91 -41.49
N LEU A 457 -9.70 1.06 -41.53
CA LEU A 457 -9.88 -0.37 -41.86
C LEU A 457 -10.51 -1.09 -40.64
N THR A 458 -10.08 -0.78 -39.43
CA THR A 458 -10.66 -1.33 -38.19
C THR A 458 -12.15 -1.01 -38.11
N ASP A 459 -12.53 0.24 -38.32
CA ASP A 459 -13.94 0.68 -38.23
C ASP A 459 -14.83 -0.07 -39.24
N ARG A 460 -14.36 -0.23 -40.49
CA ARG A 460 -15.09 -0.97 -41.53
C ARG A 460 -15.19 -2.46 -41.19
N LEU A 461 -14.08 -3.04 -40.72
CA LEU A 461 -14.02 -4.46 -40.33
C LEU A 461 -14.99 -4.75 -39.19
N LEU A 462 -14.90 -3.97 -38.09
CA LEU A 462 -15.79 -4.16 -36.93
C LEU A 462 -17.25 -3.84 -37.30
N GLY A 463 -17.48 -2.85 -38.14
CA GLY A 463 -18.81 -2.48 -38.64
C GLY A 463 -19.44 -3.51 -39.58
N SER A 464 -18.66 -4.50 -40.06
CA SER A 464 -19.19 -5.58 -40.90
C SER A 464 -19.90 -6.69 -40.11
N PHE A 465 -19.70 -6.73 -38.76
CA PHE A 465 -20.39 -7.70 -37.89
C PHE A 465 -21.75 -7.13 -37.46
N GLU A 466 -22.81 -7.91 -37.62
CA GLU A 466 -24.16 -7.51 -37.20
C GLU A 466 -24.29 -7.28 -35.70
N ALA A 467 -23.63 -8.12 -34.90
CA ALA A 467 -23.62 -8.03 -33.44
C ALA A 467 -22.25 -8.48 -32.92
N LEU A 468 -21.34 -7.53 -32.80
CA LEU A 468 -19.95 -7.81 -32.42
C LEU A 468 -19.86 -8.54 -31.06
N ASP A 469 -20.62 -8.09 -30.06
CA ASP A 469 -20.64 -8.70 -28.73
C ASP A 469 -21.09 -10.17 -28.74
N ALA A 470 -21.91 -10.56 -29.72
CA ALA A 470 -22.42 -11.93 -29.82
C ALA A 470 -21.41 -12.91 -30.43
N VAL A 471 -20.39 -12.38 -31.11
CA VAL A 471 -19.36 -13.21 -31.77
C VAL A 471 -18.02 -13.19 -31.00
N LEU A 472 -17.94 -12.46 -29.91
CA LEU A 472 -16.75 -12.46 -29.06
C LEU A 472 -16.76 -13.66 -28.13
N ASP A 473 -15.69 -14.45 -28.17
CA ASP A 473 -15.51 -15.62 -27.29
C ASP A 473 -14.97 -15.24 -25.91
N GLY A 474 -14.37 -14.07 -25.77
CA GLY A 474 -13.80 -13.65 -24.50
C GLY A 474 -13.29 -12.23 -24.48
N VAL A 475 -12.93 -11.77 -23.29
CA VAL A 475 -12.37 -10.44 -23.05
C VAL A 475 -11.10 -10.57 -22.23
N LEU A 476 -10.03 -9.94 -22.70
CA LEU A 476 -8.75 -9.83 -21.98
C LEU A 476 -8.61 -8.39 -21.48
N ILE A 477 -8.43 -8.21 -20.17
CA ILE A 477 -8.33 -6.89 -19.56
C ILE A 477 -6.95 -6.72 -18.93
N HIS A 478 -6.19 -5.76 -19.45
CA HIS A 478 -4.88 -5.39 -18.91
C HIS A 478 -5.07 -4.19 -17.98
N SER A 479 -5.10 -4.44 -16.68
CA SER A 479 -5.37 -3.42 -15.65
C SER A 479 -4.89 -3.93 -14.29
N GLU A 480 -4.85 -3.03 -13.30
CA GLU A 480 -4.76 -3.44 -11.90
C GLU A 480 -6.01 -4.29 -11.56
N ASN A 481 -5.83 -5.40 -10.87
CA ASN A 481 -6.86 -6.43 -10.66
C ASN A 481 -8.14 -5.88 -10.00
N PHE A 482 -8.02 -5.11 -8.89
CA PHE A 482 -9.16 -4.53 -8.19
C PHE A 482 -9.96 -3.61 -9.11
N GLN A 483 -9.26 -2.81 -9.94
CA GLN A 483 -9.88 -1.88 -10.88
C GLN A 483 -10.61 -2.62 -12.01
N ALA A 484 -9.98 -3.69 -12.55
CA ALA A 484 -10.59 -4.53 -13.57
C ALA A 484 -11.88 -5.20 -13.04
N LEU A 485 -11.80 -5.81 -11.86
CA LEU A 485 -12.97 -6.46 -11.23
C LEU A 485 -14.10 -5.46 -10.97
N THR A 486 -13.77 -4.26 -10.50
CA THR A 486 -14.77 -3.21 -10.24
C THR A 486 -15.45 -2.76 -11.53
N MET A 487 -14.69 -2.64 -12.63
CA MET A 487 -15.21 -2.30 -13.96
C MET A 487 -16.19 -3.39 -14.47
N LEU A 488 -15.81 -4.65 -14.28
CA LEU A 488 -16.62 -5.80 -14.73
C LEU A 488 -17.98 -5.90 -14.01
N LEU A 489 -18.12 -5.30 -12.83
CA LEU A 489 -19.40 -5.33 -12.10
C LEU A 489 -20.56 -4.73 -12.87
N ASP A 490 -20.32 -3.84 -13.83
CA ASP A 490 -21.39 -3.24 -14.63
C ASP A 490 -22.03 -4.22 -15.61
N SER A 491 -21.23 -5.10 -16.18
CA SER A 491 -21.68 -6.03 -17.23
C SER A 491 -21.87 -7.46 -16.72
N LEU A 492 -21.08 -7.89 -15.72
CA LEU A 492 -20.99 -9.30 -15.30
C LEU A 492 -21.47 -9.57 -13.88
N ARG A 493 -22.04 -8.59 -13.17
CA ARG A 493 -22.58 -8.81 -11.82
C ARG A 493 -23.62 -9.96 -11.82
N GLY A 494 -23.39 -10.97 -10.99
CA GLY A 494 -24.28 -12.12 -10.86
C GLY A 494 -24.35 -13.03 -12.08
N LYS A 495 -23.33 -12.97 -12.98
CA LYS A 495 -23.36 -13.75 -14.24
C LYS A 495 -22.19 -14.73 -14.38
N VAL A 496 -21.17 -14.62 -13.54
CA VAL A 496 -19.98 -15.46 -13.64
C VAL A 496 -20.24 -16.78 -12.90
N GLU A 497 -20.20 -17.87 -13.61
CA GLU A 497 -20.43 -19.22 -13.06
C GLU A 497 -19.18 -19.82 -12.42
N CYS A 498 -18.01 -19.46 -12.95
CA CYS A 498 -16.74 -20.02 -12.48
C CYS A 498 -15.68 -18.92 -12.41
N VAL A 499 -14.95 -18.89 -11.30
CA VAL A 499 -13.76 -18.04 -11.13
C VAL A 499 -12.56 -18.96 -10.87
N TYR A 500 -11.48 -18.78 -11.62
CA TYR A 500 -10.19 -19.40 -11.35
C TYR A 500 -9.17 -18.31 -11.10
N ILE A 501 -8.44 -18.42 -9.99
CA ILE A 501 -7.34 -17.50 -9.67
C ILE A 501 -6.08 -18.26 -9.27
N ASP A 502 -4.97 -17.64 -9.60
CA ASP A 502 -3.62 -18.10 -9.28
C ASP A 502 -2.90 -16.91 -8.64
N PRO A 503 -3.12 -16.65 -7.33
CA PRO A 503 -2.56 -15.47 -6.67
C PRO A 503 -1.07 -15.63 -6.38
N PRO A 504 -0.36 -14.54 -5.98
CA PRO A 504 1.02 -14.70 -5.53
C PRO A 504 1.10 -15.68 -4.36
N TYR A 505 1.94 -16.71 -4.49
CA TYR A 505 2.12 -17.76 -3.46
C TYR A 505 2.91 -17.26 -2.24
N ASN A 506 3.45 -16.06 -2.34
CA ASN A 506 4.24 -15.39 -1.29
C ASN A 506 5.52 -16.14 -0.91
N THR A 507 5.98 -17.01 -1.79
CA THR A 507 7.28 -17.69 -1.68
C THR A 507 8.39 -16.72 -2.09
N GLY A 508 9.58 -16.83 -1.51
CA GLY A 508 10.74 -16.05 -1.94
C GLY A 508 11.24 -16.40 -3.35
N ASP A 509 10.71 -17.46 -3.93
CA ASP A 509 11.22 -18.12 -5.14
C ASP A 509 10.27 -17.92 -6.32
N SER A 510 10.18 -16.71 -6.88
CA SER A 510 9.36 -16.46 -8.06
C SER A 510 10.24 -16.16 -9.28
N GLU A 511 9.97 -16.81 -10.40
CA GLU A 511 10.59 -16.51 -11.70
C GLU A 511 9.96 -15.28 -12.35
N ILE A 512 8.79 -14.86 -11.89
CA ILE A 512 8.05 -13.73 -12.43
C ILE A 512 8.50 -12.44 -11.74
N LEU A 513 8.72 -11.38 -12.51
CA LEU A 513 9.15 -10.07 -12.04
C LEU A 513 7.97 -9.29 -11.41
N TYR A 514 7.43 -9.80 -10.32
CA TYR A 514 6.46 -9.08 -9.51
C TYR A 514 6.79 -9.28 -8.02
N LYS A 515 6.20 -8.46 -7.17
CA LYS A 515 6.39 -8.56 -5.73
C LYS A 515 5.84 -9.90 -5.23
N ASN A 516 6.66 -10.67 -4.55
CA ASN A 516 6.29 -11.97 -3.99
C ASN A 516 6.74 -12.13 -2.52
N GLU A 517 7.19 -11.06 -1.87
CA GLU A 517 7.57 -11.02 -0.46
C GLU A 517 6.64 -10.07 0.28
N TYR A 518 5.35 -10.43 0.32
CA TYR A 518 4.36 -9.66 1.08
C TYR A 518 4.49 -9.96 2.56
N LEU A 519 4.32 -8.95 3.40
CA LEU A 519 3.98 -9.19 4.79
C LEU A 519 2.66 -9.95 4.84
N ARG A 520 2.52 -10.87 5.80
CA ARG A 520 1.31 -11.69 5.95
C ARG A 520 0.03 -10.85 5.99
N SER A 521 0.05 -9.72 6.73
CA SER A 521 -1.09 -8.80 6.80
C SER A 521 -1.39 -8.10 5.46
N SER A 522 -0.35 -7.79 4.68
CA SER A 522 -0.49 -7.19 3.35
C SER A 522 -1.12 -8.18 2.37
N TRP A 523 -0.66 -9.42 2.38
CA TRP A 523 -1.17 -10.50 1.52
C TRP A 523 -2.66 -10.78 1.82
N LEU A 524 -3.01 -10.88 3.10
CA LEU A 524 -4.41 -11.08 3.52
C LEU A 524 -5.32 -9.93 3.06
N SER A 525 -4.85 -8.68 3.18
CA SER A 525 -5.62 -7.52 2.69
C SER A 525 -5.75 -7.54 1.16
N LEU A 526 -4.67 -7.88 0.44
CA LEU A 526 -4.67 -8.05 -1.02
C LEU A 526 -5.77 -9.04 -1.44
N MET A 527 -5.76 -10.23 -0.84
CA MET A 527 -6.70 -11.31 -1.16
C MET A 527 -8.14 -10.94 -0.78
N GLN A 528 -8.34 -10.47 0.45
CA GLN A 528 -9.68 -10.11 0.95
C GLN A 528 -10.34 -9.04 0.06
N ASN A 529 -9.60 -8.00 -0.32
CA ASN A 529 -10.14 -6.91 -1.12
C ASN A 529 -10.59 -7.41 -2.52
N ARG A 530 -9.77 -8.23 -3.18
CA ARG A 530 -10.06 -8.71 -4.53
C ARG A 530 -11.15 -9.78 -4.54
N LEU A 531 -11.08 -10.73 -3.61
CA LEU A 531 -12.12 -11.75 -3.48
C LEU A 531 -13.49 -11.12 -3.18
N ALA A 532 -13.54 -10.10 -2.30
CA ALA A 532 -14.79 -9.41 -1.98
C ALA A 532 -15.46 -8.78 -3.21
N VAL A 533 -14.68 -8.30 -4.17
CA VAL A 533 -15.24 -7.77 -5.45
C VAL A 533 -15.61 -8.93 -6.38
N ALA A 534 -14.74 -9.93 -6.51
CA ALA A 534 -14.96 -11.10 -7.38
C ALA A 534 -16.25 -11.84 -6.99
N MET A 535 -16.52 -12.00 -5.70
CA MET A 535 -17.75 -12.67 -5.21
C MET A 535 -19.04 -11.99 -5.69
N ARG A 536 -18.99 -10.68 -5.99
CA ARG A 536 -20.15 -9.93 -6.49
C ARG A 536 -20.43 -10.18 -7.97
N LEU A 537 -19.47 -10.77 -8.69
CA LEU A 537 -19.66 -11.19 -10.09
C LEU A 537 -20.38 -12.53 -10.20
N LEU A 538 -20.33 -13.35 -9.15
CA LEU A 538 -20.76 -14.75 -9.17
C LEU A 538 -22.29 -14.90 -9.25
N THR A 539 -22.72 -15.94 -9.95
CA THR A 539 -24.11 -16.43 -9.96
C THR A 539 -24.53 -16.95 -8.57
N ASP A 540 -25.75 -17.37 -8.44
CA ASP A 540 -26.26 -17.95 -7.19
C ASP A 540 -25.68 -19.33 -6.86
N ASP A 541 -25.16 -20.06 -7.85
CA ASP A 541 -24.51 -21.35 -7.61
C ASP A 541 -23.16 -21.44 -8.35
N PRO A 542 -22.15 -20.72 -7.84
CA PRO A 542 -20.85 -20.59 -8.50
C PRO A 542 -19.88 -21.67 -8.10
N VAL A 543 -18.77 -21.75 -8.84
CA VAL A 543 -17.55 -22.49 -8.44
C VAL A 543 -16.38 -21.51 -8.43
N VAL A 544 -15.57 -21.54 -7.37
CA VAL A 544 -14.35 -20.74 -7.29
C VAL A 544 -13.17 -21.67 -7.05
N PHE A 545 -12.19 -21.62 -7.94
CA PHE A 545 -10.93 -22.35 -7.81
C PHE A 545 -9.80 -21.39 -7.49
N ILE A 546 -9.01 -21.68 -6.45
CA ILE A 546 -7.87 -20.86 -6.03
C ILE A 546 -6.64 -21.78 -5.90
N ALA A 547 -5.68 -21.61 -6.81
CA ALA A 547 -4.40 -22.31 -6.71
C ALA A 547 -3.55 -21.64 -5.63
N ILE A 548 -2.80 -22.41 -4.84
CA ILE A 548 -1.98 -21.89 -3.74
C ILE A 548 -0.92 -22.92 -3.31
N ASP A 549 0.20 -22.42 -2.79
CA ASP A 549 1.29 -23.19 -2.20
C ASP A 549 1.13 -23.28 -0.67
N ASP A 550 1.96 -24.09 -0.03
CA ASP A 550 2.04 -24.31 1.42
C ASP A 550 2.10 -23.01 2.25
N PHE A 551 2.77 -21.97 1.75
CA PHE A 551 3.06 -20.75 2.50
C PHE A 551 1.82 -20.04 2.99
N GLU A 552 0.83 -19.86 2.11
CA GLU A 552 -0.36 -19.06 2.41
C GLU A 552 -1.65 -19.90 2.42
N MET A 553 -1.55 -21.22 2.25
CA MET A 553 -2.73 -22.10 2.17
C MET A 553 -3.60 -22.02 3.42
N VAL A 554 -2.99 -22.04 4.61
CA VAL A 554 -3.73 -21.98 5.89
C VAL A 554 -4.44 -20.63 6.04
N ASP A 555 -3.72 -19.53 5.76
CA ASP A 555 -4.27 -18.17 5.86
C ASP A 555 -5.41 -17.96 4.86
N LEU A 556 -5.24 -18.47 3.63
CA LEU A 556 -6.28 -18.41 2.60
C LEU A 556 -7.53 -19.20 3.01
N ALA A 557 -7.33 -20.37 3.55
CA ALA A 557 -8.43 -21.24 4.01
C ALA A 557 -9.22 -20.56 5.14
N GLU A 558 -8.54 -19.99 6.12
CA GLU A 558 -9.16 -19.23 7.21
C GLU A 558 -9.87 -17.97 6.69
N LEU A 559 -9.26 -17.27 5.72
CA LEU A 559 -9.88 -16.10 5.10
C LEU A 559 -11.21 -16.45 4.43
N ILE A 560 -11.24 -17.56 3.67
CA ILE A 560 -12.46 -18.03 3.00
C ILE A 560 -13.53 -18.40 4.06
N ASP A 561 -13.17 -19.22 5.04
CA ASP A 561 -14.10 -19.70 6.06
C ASP A 561 -14.74 -18.54 6.87
N LYS A 562 -13.96 -17.47 7.17
CA LYS A 562 -14.42 -16.38 8.03
C LYS A 562 -15.05 -15.21 7.27
N HIS A 563 -14.56 -14.89 6.06
CA HIS A 563 -15.05 -13.74 5.29
C HIS A 563 -16.06 -14.09 4.21
N PHE A 564 -16.12 -15.38 3.81
CA PHE A 564 -17.07 -15.86 2.81
C PHE A 564 -17.80 -17.12 3.32
N PRO A 565 -18.48 -17.03 4.49
CA PRO A 565 -19.06 -18.19 5.15
C PRO A 565 -20.19 -18.88 4.36
N PHE A 566 -20.66 -18.24 3.29
CA PHE A 566 -21.62 -18.84 2.37
C PHE A 566 -20.98 -19.89 1.43
N LEU A 567 -19.64 -19.97 1.44
CA LEU A 567 -18.87 -20.94 0.66
C LEU A 567 -18.43 -22.12 1.54
N ARG A 568 -18.55 -23.32 0.97
CA ARG A 568 -17.91 -24.55 1.46
C ARG A 568 -16.68 -24.81 0.58
N ARG A 569 -15.53 -25.02 1.18
CA ARG A 569 -14.31 -25.31 0.43
C ARG A 569 -13.90 -26.77 0.54
N GLU A 570 -13.43 -27.31 -0.57
CA GLU A 570 -12.77 -28.61 -0.66
C GLU A 570 -11.32 -28.37 -1.08
N MET A 571 -10.41 -29.20 -0.61
CA MET A 571 -8.99 -29.08 -0.94
C MET A 571 -8.57 -30.18 -1.91
N ILE A 572 -8.05 -29.76 -3.06
CA ILE A 572 -7.51 -30.65 -4.09
C ILE A 572 -5.99 -30.57 -4.01
N ILE A 573 -5.34 -31.71 -3.93
CA ILE A 573 -3.88 -31.82 -3.95
C ILE A 573 -3.43 -31.94 -5.41
N VAL A 574 -2.63 -30.97 -5.86
CA VAL A 574 -2.09 -30.93 -7.22
C VAL A 574 -0.64 -31.41 -7.17
N ASN A 575 -0.39 -32.59 -7.70
CA ASN A 575 0.96 -33.18 -7.74
C ASN A 575 1.78 -32.50 -8.84
N HIS A 576 2.60 -31.52 -8.46
CA HIS A 576 3.35 -30.66 -9.40
C HIS A 576 4.77 -31.19 -9.66
N HIS A 577 5.47 -31.63 -8.62
CA HIS A 577 6.84 -32.15 -8.73
C HIS A 577 6.96 -33.55 -8.15
N PRO A 578 6.56 -34.58 -8.87
CA PRO A 578 6.53 -35.98 -8.32
C PRO A 578 7.88 -36.48 -7.80
N GLN A 579 8.98 -35.93 -8.31
CA GLN A 579 10.33 -36.33 -7.88
C GLN A 579 10.82 -35.51 -6.67
N GLY A 580 10.06 -34.52 -6.25
CA GLY A 580 10.43 -33.59 -5.18
C GLY A 580 11.49 -32.58 -5.59
N GLY A 581 11.36 -31.35 -5.08
CA GLY A 581 12.39 -30.32 -5.20
C GLY A 581 13.50 -30.51 -4.17
N LYS A 582 14.58 -29.76 -4.29
CA LYS A 582 15.65 -29.72 -3.29
C LYS A 582 15.11 -29.07 -2.01
N ALA A 583 14.96 -29.84 -0.97
CA ALA A 583 14.51 -29.36 0.34
C ALA A 583 15.45 -29.83 1.44
N LYS A 584 15.50 -29.06 2.53
CA LYS A 584 16.40 -29.35 3.66
C LYS A 584 15.94 -30.52 4.52
N VAL A 585 14.63 -30.75 4.61
CA VAL A 585 14.04 -31.80 5.46
C VAL A 585 13.18 -32.74 4.64
N LEU A 586 12.11 -32.24 4.04
CA LEU A 586 11.21 -33.05 3.18
C LEU A 586 11.03 -32.31 1.85
N ALA A 587 11.11 -33.08 0.77
CA ALA A 587 10.90 -32.52 -0.57
C ALA A 587 9.41 -32.21 -0.79
N ASN A 588 9.11 -31.01 -1.22
CA ASN A 588 7.74 -30.62 -1.57
C ASN A 588 7.41 -31.22 -2.95
N THR A 589 6.29 -31.95 -3.02
CA THR A 589 5.87 -32.66 -4.24
C THR A 589 4.58 -32.13 -4.83
N HIS A 590 3.88 -31.25 -4.10
CA HIS A 590 2.53 -30.84 -4.47
C HIS A 590 2.24 -29.39 -4.09
N GLU A 591 1.21 -28.88 -4.70
CA GLU A 591 0.56 -27.61 -4.40
C GLU A 591 -0.91 -27.89 -4.09
N TYR A 592 -1.66 -26.87 -3.75
CA TYR A 592 -3.07 -26.99 -3.40
C TYR A 592 -3.95 -26.20 -4.37
N MET A 593 -5.16 -26.69 -4.55
CA MET A 593 -6.23 -25.92 -5.18
C MET A 593 -7.44 -25.98 -4.26
N LEU A 594 -7.88 -24.84 -3.77
CA LEU A 594 -9.14 -24.74 -3.03
C LEU A 594 -10.29 -24.64 -4.03
N ALA A 595 -11.21 -25.60 -3.96
CA ALA A 595 -12.44 -25.59 -4.76
C ALA A 595 -13.59 -25.18 -3.84
N CYS A 596 -14.18 -24.01 -4.10
CA CYS A 596 -15.22 -23.44 -3.25
C CYS A 596 -16.54 -23.41 -3.98
N VAL A 597 -17.58 -23.94 -3.34
CA VAL A 597 -18.98 -23.93 -3.81
C VAL A 597 -19.87 -23.38 -2.68
N ARG A 598 -21.10 -23.03 -3.00
CA ARG A 598 -22.04 -22.61 -1.94
C ARG A 598 -22.26 -23.72 -0.91
N GLN A 599 -22.51 -23.34 0.32
CA GLN A 599 -22.80 -24.27 1.43
C GLN A 599 -24.01 -25.17 1.11
N ASP A 600 -25.00 -24.61 0.47
CA ASP A 600 -26.27 -25.27 0.12
C ASP A 600 -26.30 -25.85 -1.29
N SER A 601 -25.16 -25.85 -2.01
CA SER A 601 -25.08 -26.38 -3.38
C SER A 601 -25.09 -27.91 -3.40
N ASP A 602 -25.92 -28.46 -4.27
CA ASP A 602 -25.94 -29.89 -4.62
C ASP A 602 -25.01 -30.21 -5.81
N ARG A 603 -24.25 -29.19 -6.28
CA ARG A 603 -23.35 -29.34 -7.43
C ARG A 603 -22.27 -30.37 -7.14
N THR A 604 -22.10 -31.33 -8.03
CA THR A 604 -21.04 -32.32 -7.99
C THR A 604 -19.92 -31.90 -8.94
N LEU A 605 -18.75 -31.65 -8.40
CA LEU A 605 -17.57 -31.25 -9.17
C LEU A 605 -16.82 -32.43 -9.79
N SER A 606 -17.26 -33.66 -9.50
CA SER A 606 -16.65 -34.87 -10.07
C SER A 606 -17.32 -35.24 -11.38
N GLY A 607 -16.76 -34.86 -12.49
CA GLY A 607 -17.09 -35.53 -13.76
C GLY A 607 -16.55 -36.98 -13.70
N ARG A 608 -17.37 -37.96 -14.06
CA ARG A 608 -16.85 -39.29 -14.32
C ARG A 608 -15.89 -39.19 -15.50
N MET A 609 -14.60 -39.24 -15.22
CA MET A 609 -13.64 -39.43 -16.30
C MET A 609 -13.94 -40.80 -16.93
N SER A 610 -14.37 -40.78 -18.17
CA SER A 610 -14.45 -42.01 -18.96
C SER A 610 -13.05 -42.64 -18.93
N LYS A 611 -13.00 -43.88 -18.50
CA LYS A 611 -11.75 -44.66 -18.58
C LYS A 611 -11.39 -44.99 -20.02
N ASP A 612 -12.31 -44.79 -20.93
CA ASP A 612 -12.11 -45.01 -22.36
C ASP A 612 -11.26 -43.87 -22.94
N GLY A 613 -10.05 -44.21 -23.35
CA GLY A 613 -9.10 -43.28 -23.96
C GLY A 613 -8.01 -42.73 -23.05
N VAL A 614 -8.00 -43.09 -21.76
CA VAL A 614 -6.87 -42.76 -20.89
C VAL A 614 -5.76 -43.79 -21.07
N GLU A 615 -4.75 -43.46 -21.83
CA GLU A 615 -3.56 -44.30 -21.98
C GLU A 615 -2.66 -44.10 -20.75
N LEU A 616 -2.71 -45.05 -19.84
CA LEU A 616 -1.82 -45.06 -18.67
C LEU A 616 -0.42 -45.49 -19.12
N ARG A 617 0.48 -44.55 -19.30
CA ARG A 617 1.89 -44.86 -19.62
C ARG A 617 2.66 -45.04 -18.32
N PRO A 618 3.38 -46.18 -18.17
CA PRO A 618 4.25 -46.35 -17.01
C PRO A 618 5.37 -45.30 -17.03
N PHE A 619 5.63 -44.71 -15.88
CA PHE A 619 6.73 -43.77 -15.71
C PHE A 619 8.06 -44.55 -15.81
N LYS A 620 8.84 -44.26 -16.85
CA LYS A 620 10.19 -44.83 -16.98
C LYS A 620 11.20 -43.82 -16.44
N ARG A 621 11.79 -44.12 -15.31
CA ARG A 621 12.95 -43.40 -14.84
C ARG A 621 14.12 -43.65 -15.81
N SER A 622 14.79 -42.57 -16.23
CA SER A 622 15.96 -42.73 -17.12
C SER A 622 16.97 -43.64 -16.42
N GLY A 623 17.06 -44.81 -16.93
CA GLY A 623 18.21 -45.64 -16.60
C GLY A 623 18.00 -46.97 -16.01
N THR A 624 16.90 -47.49 -15.42
CA THR A 624 16.98 -48.89 -14.99
C THR A 624 15.83 -49.56 -14.25
N ALA A 625 14.79 -48.89 -13.83
CA ALA A 625 13.71 -49.62 -13.16
C ALA A 625 12.33 -49.10 -13.55
N GLU A 626 11.46 -49.99 -14.01
CA GLU A 626 10.03 -49.69 -14.12
C GLU A 626 9.46 -49.46 -12.72
N SER A 627 9.01 -48.25 -12.43
CA SER A 627 8.25 -48.01 -11.20
C SER A 627 6.76 -48.24 -11.49
N ASN A 628 6.11 -48.96 -10.61
CA ASN A 628 4.68 -49.23 -10.70
C ASN A 628 3.79 -48.05 -10.29
N PHE A 629 4.30 -46.84 -10.29
CA PHE A 629 3.49 -45.65 -9.98
C PHE A 629 2.62 -45.29 -11.18
N ARG A 630 1.31 -45.35 -10.97
CA ARG A 630 0.30 -44.93 -11.96
C ARG A 630 -0.07 -43.47 -11.70
N TYR A 631 0.07 -42.65 -12.71
CA TYR A 631 -0.36 -41.27 -12.67
C TYR A 631 -1.75 -41.12 -13.26
N GLY A 632 -2.63 -40.57 -12.50
CA GLY A 632 -3.86 -40.01 -13.06
C GLY A 632 -3.56 -38.57 -13.45
N UNK A 633 -3.46 -38.39 -14.58
CA UNK A 633 -3.13 -37.13 -15.01
C UNK A 633 -4.29 -36.25 -15.02
N UNK A 634 -4.22 -35.71 -14.29
CA UNK A 634 -5.17 -34.77 -14.42
C UNK A 634 -4.55 -33.59 -14.94
N UNK A 635 -4.40 -33.87 -15.77
CA UNK A 635 -3.77 -32.76 -16.31
C UNK A 635 -4.65 -31.76 -16.84
N UNK A 636 -4.40 -31.36 -16.64
CA UNK A 636 -5.12 -30.42 -17.09
C UNK A 636 -5.05 -29.45 -17.83
#